data_84919ffe1ea6c396e37d4b873a07b301
#
_entry.id   84919ffe1ea6c396e37d4b873a07b301
#
_cell.length_a   1.000
_cell.length_b   1.000
_cell.length_c   1.000
_cell.angle_alpha   90.00
_cell.angle_beta   90.00
_cell.angle_gamma   90.00
#
_symmetry.space_group_name_H-M   'P 1'
#
loop_
_entity.id
_entity.type
_entity.pdbx_description
1 polymer ?
#
loop_
_entity_poly.entity_id
_entity_poly.type
_entity_poly.pdbx_seq_one_letter_code
_entity_poly.pdbx_strand_id
1 'polypeptide(L)'
;MPRVMEITTPLGDGVLLFHAISTREELGRLFEYQIDVLSERNDIDPNKLLGHNVTVRVELPDGGERHFDAYVTAFSLVGVLGRYLRYRIVGRPWLWFLTRCADCRIFQNQKVPEIIAEIFGKYSIAAYELDRLTGTYEPWEYCVQYRETDFNFVSRLMEQQGIYYYFTHKDGKHTAVLCDSPSAHEPYPGYAQLPFVSGERALRIERERITEWGFSWEVQPGAYAIDDFDFKKPSVELLQQTRHKRDYAEAEHEIYDYPGEYDSKGEGEAYVRIRLEELQSQVQIMQGAGNARGIATGCVFELEEQPREDQNRKYLITASRLDFVLAAHEAGGGEGASFRSSFDCIASDLPFRTPRTPRTTRKPLVQGLQTAIVVGPAGDEIYTDEYGRVKVHFHWDRHGKDDENASCWIRVSHPWAGKNFGMVAMPRIGQEVVVEFLEGDPDRPLITGRVYNAEQMPPWELPANKTQTGVLTRSSLGGSGANANAIRFEDKKGSEQLWIHAEKNQDIEVENDETHLVGHDRTKTIDNDETTHVKHDRTETVDNNETITIHGQRTETVDKDETITIHQNRSERVDIDEKISIGANRSEDVGVNESITIGSDRSVTVGANETKTVALQRTHTVGVNETIAIGAAQEVAIGAFQSVNVGANQDVNVGANLSTSVGADESRDVAAAAARTSARMTR
;
A
#
# COMPACT_ATOMS: atom_id res chain seq x y z
N MET A 1 70.56 17.42 -8.36
CA MET A 1 69.96 16.86 -7.15
C MET A 1 68.46 16.83 -7.37
N PRO A 2 67.75 15.78 -7.07
CA PRO A 2 66.29 15.82 -7.12
C PRO A 2 65.82 16.94 -6.20
N ARG A 3 64.74 17.64 -6.61
CA ARG A 3 64.18 18.74 -5.79
C ARG A 3 63.43 18.11 -4.61
N VAL A 4 63.47 18.74 -3.45
CA VAL A 4 62.75 18.35 -2.24
C VAL A 4 61.22 18.28 -2.47
N MET A 5 60.72 19.08 -3.39
CA MET A 5 59.29 19.06 -3.82
C MET A 5 59.19 19.18 -5.34
N GLU A 6 58.34 18.39 -5.94
CA GLU A 6 58.07 18.35 -7.38
C GLU A 6 56.58 18.14 -7.65
N ILE A 7 56.12 18.53 -8.87
CA ILE A 7 54.77 18.25 -9.33
C ILE A 7 54.80 17.47 -10.63
N THR A 8 54.01 16.42 -10.69
CA THR A 8 53.74 15.65 -11.92
C THR A 8 52.38 16.13 -12.49
N THR A 9 52.35 16.44 -13.79
CA THR A 9 51.14 16.89 -14.47
C THR A 9 51.00 16.24 -15.84
N PRO A 10 49.79 16.20 -16.43
CA PRO A 10 49.57 15.71 -17.81
C PRO A 10 50.29 16.48 -18.88
N LEU A 11 50.79 17.69 -18.60
CA LEU A 11 51.53 18.51 -19.55
C LEU A 11 52.97 18.04 -19.76
N GLY A 12 53.44 17.10 -18.96
CA GLY A 12 54.82 16.62 -18.96
C GLY A 12 55.76 17.44 -18.09
N ASP A 13 56.99 16.90 -17.95
CA ASP A 13 57.98 17.44 -17.04
C ASP A 13 58.45 18.85 -17.41
N GLY A 14 58.61 19.68 -16.40
CA GLY A 14 59.17 21.02 -16.50
C GLY A 14 58.26 22.09 -17.14
N VAL A 15 57.05 21.74 -17.62
CA VAL A 15 56.09 22.73 -18.12
C VAL A 15 55.50 23.52 -16.95
N LEU A 16 55.16 22.88 -15.86
CA LEU A 16 54.75 23.49 -14.60
C LEU A 16 55.76 23.15 -13.52
N LEU A 17 56.32 24.13 -12.86
CA LEU A 17 57.30 23.97 -11.78
C LEU A 17 56.57 24.16 -10.44
N PHE A 18 56.73 23.25 -9.49
CA PHE A 18 56.17 23.38 -8.18
C PHE A 18 56.70 24.62 -7.47
N HIS A 19 55.80 25.40 -6.84
CA HIS A 19 56.17 26.56 -6.02
C HIS A 19 55.65 26.45 -4.62
N ALA A 20 54.35 26.20 -4.42
CA ALA A 20 53.73 26.05 -3.09
C ALA A 20 52.50 25.13 -3.16
N ILE A 21 52.20 24.51 -2.03
CA ILE A 21 50.94 23.81 -1.78
C ILE A 21 50.38 24.20 -0.43
N SER A 22 49.09 24.52 -0.40
CA SER A 22 48.29 24.61 0.82
C SER A 22 47.23 23.52 0.77
N THR A 23 47.24 22.61 1.73
CA THR A 23 46.27 21.52 1.85
C THR A 23 45.25 21.80 2.93
N ARG A 24 44.04 21.27 2.74
CA ARG A 24 43.01 21.17 3.76
C ARG A 24 42.36 19.81 3.69
N GLU A 25 42.50 19.02 4.72
CA GLU A 25 41.91 17.69 4.85
C GLU A 25 41.15 17.57 6.15
N GLU A 26 40.06 16.83 6.18
CA GLU A 26 39.22 16.55 7.34
C GLU A 26 38.57 15.18 7.18
N LEU A 27 38.46 14.41 8.26
CA LEU A 27 37.76 13.12 8.25
C LEU A 27 36.32 13.27 7.82
N GLY A 28 35.87 12.42 6.89
CA GLY A 28 34.51 12.43 6.36
C GLY A 28 34.19 13.63 5.46
N ARG A 29 35.20 14.39 5.03
CA ARG A 29 35.02 15.57 4.16
C ARG A 29 35.95 15.51 2.93
N LEU A 30 35.56 16.24 1.88
CA LEU A 30 36.39 16.40 0.68
C LEU A 30 37.61 17.26 1.01
N PHE A 31 38.79 16.79 0.64
CA PHE A 31 39.98 17.63 0.72
C PHE A 31 40.01 18.69 -0.40
N GLU A 32 40.75 19.76 -0.14
CA GLU A 32 41.07 20.77 -1.14
C GLU A 32 42.55 21.14 -1.06
N TYR A 33 43.24 21.11 -2.20
CA TYR A 33 44.63 21.52 -2.37
C TYR A 33 44.69 22.74 -3.26
N GLN A 34 45.34 23.79 -2.79
CA GLN A 34 45.71 24.92 -3.60
C GLN A 34 47.20 24.81 -3.93
N ILE A 35 47.52 24.58 -5.20
CA ILE A 35 48.88 24.32 -5.64
C ILE A 35 49.28 25.50 -6.54
N ASP A 36 50.26 26.28 -6.10
CA ASP A 36 50.84 27.32 -6.91
C ASP A 36 52.01 26.75 -7.69
N VAL A 37 51.99 26.98 -9.02
CA VAL A 37 53.00 26.50 -9.95
C VAL A 37 53.50 27.65 -10.86
N LEU A 38 54.72 27.53 -11.31
CA LEU A 38 55.39 28.53 -12.14
C LEU A 38 55.60 27.96 -13.56
N SER A 39 55.43 28.79 -14.56
CA SER A 39 55.76 28.46 -15.95
C SER A 39 56.33 29.63 -16.72
N GLU A 40 57.24 29.37 -17.61
CA GLU A 40 57.68 30.37 -18.62
C GLU A 40 56.69 30.54 -19.79
N ARG A 41 55.75 29.59 -19.91
CA ARG A 41 54.73 29.56 -20.94
C ARG A 41 53.50 30.36 -20.57
N ASN A 42 53.03 31.16 -21.52
CA ASN A 42 51.77 31.94 -21.39
C ASN A 42 50.58 31.32 -22.12
N ASP A 43 50.80 30.16 -22.77
CA ASP A 43 49.85 29.47 -23.65
C ASP A 43 49.39 28.11 -23.05
N ILE A 44 49.39 27.99 -21.72
CA ILE A 44 48.93 26.77 -21.07
C ILE A 44 47.43 26.59 -21.32
N ASP A 45 47.07 25.47 -22.01
CA ASP A 45 45.68 25.10 -22.30
C ASP A 45 45.04 24.43 -21.07
N PRO A 46 44.05 25.08 -20.42
CA PRO A 46 43.38 24.51 -19.24
C PRO A 46 42.68 23.18 -19.51
N ASN A 47 42.22 22.92 -20.75
CA ASN A 47 41.53 21.68 -21.12
C ASN A 47 42.42 20.43 -21.01
N LYS A 48 43.73 20.61 -21.04
CA LYS A 48 44.70 19.51 -20.84
C LYS A 48 44.96 19.20 -19.36
N LEU A 49 44.44 20.04 -18.43
CA LEU A 49 44.60 19.88 -16.97
C LEU A 49 43.29 19.54 -16.28
N LEU A 50 42.21 20.26 -16.63
CA LEU A 50 40.94 20.11 -15.99
C LEU A 50 40.42 18.64 -16.09
N GLY A 51 40.01 18.08 -14.98
CA GLY A 51 39.53 16.69 -14.88
C GLY A 51 40.64 15.62 -14.87
N HIS A 52 41.90 16.03 -15.02
CA HIS A 52 43.03 15.09 -14.90
C HIS A 52 43.69 15.19 -13.52
N ASN A 53 44.34 14.13 -13.09
CA ASN A 53 45.06 14.14 -11.84
C ASN A 53 46.43 14.79 -11.94
N VAL A 54 46.88 15.34 -10.82
CA VAL A 54 48.22 15.87 -10.60
C VAL A 54 48.71 15.38 -9.23
N THR A 55 50.03 15.13 -9.12
CA THR A 55 50.62 14.68 -7.87
C THR A 55 51.77 15.58 -7.47
N VAL A 56 51.71 16.09 -6.24
CA VAL A 56 52.86 16.77 -5.60
C VAL A 56 53.63 15.73 -4.78
N ARG A 57 54.91 15.58 -5.04
CA ARG A 57 55.86 14.74 -4.30
C ARG A 57 56.64 15.61 -3.34
N VAL A 58 56.78 15.16 -2.11
CA VAL A 58 57.56 15.83 -1.04
C VAL A 58 58.51 14.80 -0.44
N GLU A 59 59.81 15.10 -0.40
CA GLU A 59 60.80 14.28 0.25
C GLU A 59 60.71 14.37 1.78
N LEU A 60 60.75 13.25 2.47
CA LEU A 60 60.74 13.15 3.90
C LEU A 60 62.17 13.12 4.50
N PRO A 61 62.39 13.41 5.78
CA PRO A 61 63.73 13.46 6.39
C PRO A 61 64.46 12.14 6.34
N ASP A 62 63.78 11.00 6.33
CA ASP A 62 64.29 9.65 6.24
C ASP A 62 64.61 9.20 4.83
N GLY A 63 64.43 10.05 3.82
CA GLY A 63 64.58 9.73 2.41
C GLY A 63 63.34 9.10 1.79
N GLY A 64 62.27 8.92 2.55
CA GLY A 64 60.96 8.49 2.04
C GLY A 64 60.28 9.63 1.25
N GLU A 65 59.14 9.32 0.65
CA GLU A 65 58.35 10.26 -0.15
C GLU A 65 56.94 10.36 0.37
N ARG A 66 56.38 11.57 0.42
CA ARG A 66 54.97 11.84 0.62
C ARG A 66 54.37 12.38 -0.69
N HIS A 67 53.20 11.86 -1.04
CA HIS A 67 52.47 12.27 -2.21
C HIS A 67 51.17 12.97 -1.83
N PHE A 68 50.80 13.98 -2.63
CA PHE A 68 49.51 14.67 -2.60
C PHE A 68 48.93 14.60 -4.01
N ASP A 69 48.12 13.59 -4.25
CA ASP A 69 47.43 13.37 -5.52
C ASP A 69 46.04 13.96 -5.50
N ALA A 70 45.63 14.68 -6.54
CA ALA A 70 44.32 15.29 -6.66
C ALA A 70 43.92 15.46 -8.13
N TYR A 71 42.63 15.55 -8.40
CA TYR A 71 42.11 15.96 -9.69
C TYR A 71 42.02 17.47 -9.80
N VAL A 72 42.48 18.04 -10.91
CA VAL A 72 42.39 19.48 -11.18
C VAL A 72 40.92 19.85 -11.41
N THR A 73 40.36 20.63 -10.51
CA THR A 73 38.96 21.11 -10.61
C THR A 73 38.86 22.58 -10.98
N ALA A 74 39.95 23.36 -10.81
CA ALA A 74 40.07 24.71 -11.32
C ALA A 74 41.54 25.04 -11.63
N PHE A 75 41.77 25.86 -12.63
CA PHE A 75 43.07 26.34 -13.04
C PHE A 75 42.99 27.82 -13.35
N SER A 76 43.89 28.62 -12.82
CA SER A 76 43.87 30.10 -13.02
C SER A 76 45.27 30.69 -13.07
N LEU A 77 45.45 31.73 -13.85
CA LEU A 77 46.60 32.60 -13.81
C LEU A 77 46.41 33.60 -12.64
N VAL A 78 47.33 33.64 -11.70
CA VAL A 78 47.19 34.43 -10.46
C VAL A 78 48.25 35.57 -10.39
N GLY A 79 49.22 35.61 -11.29
CA GLY A 79 50.20 36.69 -11.32
C GLY A 79 51.51 36.34 -12.01
N VAL A 80 52.54 37.10 -11.68
CA VAL A 80 53.91 36.94 -12.21
C VAL A 80 54.89 36.92 -11.03
N LEU A 81 55.90 36.06 -11.13
CA LEU A 81 57.01 36.00 -10.20
C LEU A 81 58.32 35.97 -10.96
N GLY A 82 59.04 37.12 -11.00
CA GLY A 82 60.23 37.28 -11.81
C GLY A 82 59.88 37.07 -13.31
N ARG A 83 60.53 36.14 -13.99
CA ARG A 83 60.29 35.76 -15.37
C ARG A 83 59.17 34.76 -15.58
N TYR A 84 58.64 34.19 -14.45
CA TYR A 84 57.61 33.14 -14.52
C TYR A 84 56.19 33.72 -14.38
N LEU A 85 55.25 33.16 -15.09
CA LEU A 85 53.84 33.26 -14.86
C LEU A 85 53.48 32.30 -13.68
N ARG A 86 52.76 32.79 -12.70
CA ARG A 86 52.27 32.00 -11.56
C ARG A 86 50.84 31.58 -11.82
N TYR A 87 50.62 30.28 -11.89
CA TYR A 87 49.32 29.66 -12.02
C TYR A 87 48.93 29.01 -10.70
N ARG A 88 47.62 28.90 -10.45
CA ARG A 88 47.04 28.18 -9.34
C ARG A 88 46.19 27.05 -9.85
N ILE A 89 46.44 25.85 -9.34
CA ILE A 89 45.65 24.62 -9.45
C ILE A 89 44.85 24.45 -8.17
N VAL A 90 43.51 24.22 -8.32
CA VAL A 90 42.72 23.70 -7.22
C VAL A 90 42.51 22.23 -7.46
N GLY A 91 43.10 21.41 -6.60
CA GLY A 91 42.99 19.95 -6.59
C GLY A 91 41.98 19.46 -5.59
N ARG A 92 41.12 18.52 -6.01
CA ARG A 92 40.14 17.89 -5.14
C ARG A 92 40.12 16.37 -5.37
N PRO A 93 39.55 15.56 -4.45
CA PRO A 93 39.47 14.12 -4.62
C PRO A 93 38.53 13.74 -5.76
N TRP A 94 38.68 12.52 -6.30
CA TRP A 94 37.75 11.97 -7.30
C TRP A 94 36.30 11.99 -6.78
N LEU A 95 36.10 11.83 -5.47
CA LEU A 95 34.80 11.88 -4.79
C LEU A 95 34.06 13.22 -4.98
N TRP A 96 34.81 14.32 -5.27
CA TRP A 96 34.23 15.62 -5.58
C TRP A 96 33.40 15.61 -6.86
N PHE A 97 33.71 14.76 -7.84
CA PHE A 97 32.91 14.70 -9.08
C PHE A 97 31.48 14.23 -8.83
N LEU A 98 31.23 13.48 -7.73
CA LEU A 98 29.88 13.10 -7.31
C LEU A 98 29.01 14.33 -6.97
N THR A 99 29.62 15.49 -6.68
CA THR A 99 28.88 16.75 -6.49
C THR A 99 28.35 17.33 -7.81
N ARG A 100 28.80 16.81 -8.96
CA ARG A 100 28.43 17.29 -10.31
C ARG A 100 27.34 16.46 -10.97
N CYS A 101 26.94 15.35 -10.35
CA CYS A 101 25.84 14.50 -10.77
C CYS A 101 24.74 14.52 -9.71
N ALA A 102 23.50 14.63 -10.16
CA ALA A 102 22.31 14.48 -9.29
C ALA A 102 21.31 13.57 -10.00
N ASP A 103 20.57 12.79 -9.23
CA ASP A 103 19.61 11.83 -9.77
C ASP A 103 18.41 11.62 -8.83
N CYS A 104 17.44 10.84 -9.32
CA CYS A 104 16.38 10.23 -8.53
C CYS A 104 16.46 8.73 -8.78
N ARG A 105 16.65 7.94 -7.72
CA ARG A 105 16.83 6.47 -7.78
C ARG A 105 16.25 5.80 -6.57
N ILE A 106 15.85 4.57 -6.76
CA ILE A 106 15.33 3.71 -5.71
C ILE A 106 16.30 2.53 -5.52
N PHE A 107 16.67 2.27 -4.28
CA PHE A 107 17.45 1.11 -3.85
C PHE A 107 16.58 0.29 -2.91
N GLN A 108 16.53 -1.02 -3.09
CA GLN A 108 15.68 -1.90 -2.30
C GLN A 108 16.48 -3.11 -1.81
N ASN A 109 16.29 -3.47 -0.53
CA ASN A 109 16.89 -4.66 0.08
C ASN A 109 18.42 -4.70 -0.02
N GLN A 110 19.06 -3.52 0.08
CA GLN A 110 20.52 -3.38 -0.01
C GLN A 110 21.09 -2.78 1.27
N LYS A 111 22.32 -3.19 1.61
CA LYS A 111 23.09 -2.59 2.70
C LYS A 111 23.70 -1.27 2.24
N VAL A 112 23.86 -0.32 3.16
CA VAL A 112 24.46 0.98 2.84
C VAL A 112 25.83 0.88 2.16
N PRO A 113 26.78 0.01 2.60
CA PRO A 113 28.04 -0.16 1.87
C PRO A 113 27.88 -0.67 0.43
N GLU A 114 26.84 -1.48 0.13
CA GLU A 114 26.53 -1.96 -1.22
C GLU A 114 25.99 -0.82 -2.09
N ILE A 115 25.08 -0.01 -1.56
CA ILE A 115 24.57 1.19 -2.23
C ILE A 115 25.71 2.15 -2.57
N ILE A 116 26.64 2.40 -1.60
CA ILE A 116 27.81 3.25 -1.81
C ILE A 116 28.71 2.70 -2.93
N ALA A 117 28.98 1.40 -2.91
CA ALA A 117 29.79 0.73 -3.93
C ALA A 117 29.14 0.82 -5.32
N GLU A 118 27.80 0.67 -5.41
CA GLU A 118 27.07 0.83 -6.66
C GLU A 118 27.19 2.26 -7.23
N ILE A 119 27.06 3.28 -6.36
CA ILE A 119 27.25 4.68 -6.77
C ILE A 119 28.68 4.92 -7.22
N PHE A 120 29.69 4.47 -6.46
CA PHE A 120 31.10 4.64 -6.82
C PHE A 120 31.47 3.92 -8.11
N GLY A 121 30.88 2.76 -8.36
CA GLY A 121 31.09 1.97 -9.59
C GLY A 121 30.71 2.67 -10.89
N LYS A 122 29.94 3.77 -10.84
CA LYS A 122 29.61 4.60 -12.00
C LYS A 122 30.79 5.46 -12.47
N TYR A 123 31.76 5.68 -11.60
CA TYR A 123 32.89 6.56 -11.82
C TYR A 123 34.15 5.73 -12.11
N SER A 124 34.61 5.74 -13.34
CA SER A 124 35.82 4.97 -13.76
C SER A 124 37.11 5.39 -13.05
N ILE A 125 37.12 6.58 -12.45
CA ILE A 125 38.23 7.13 -11.70
C ILE A 125 38.17 6.82 -10.20
N ALA A 126 37.07 6.17 -9.75
CA ALA A 126 36.90 5.87 -8.31
C ALA A 126 37.95 4.86 -7.85
N ALA A 127 38.63 5.23 -6.78
CA ALA A 127 39.52 4.33 -6.04
C ALA A 127 39.11 4.38 -4.55
N TYR A 128 38.63 3.27 -4.03
CA TYR A 128 38.14 3.18 -2.65
C TYR A 128 38.41 1.81 -2.02
N GLU A 129 38.37 1.77 -0.71
CA GLU A 129 38.52 0.58 0.13
C GLU A 129 37.38 0.52 1.13
N LEU A 130 36.77 -0.68 1.32
CA LEU A 130 35.69 -0.95 2.27
C LEU A 130 36.07 -1.96 3.35
N ASP A 131 37.27 -2.52 3.29
CA ASP A 131 37.77 -3.56 4.18
C ASP A 131 38.08 -3.06 5.62
N ARG A 132 38.01 -1.76 5.83
CA ARG A 132 38.10 -1.12 7.16
C ARG A 132 36.73 -0.89 7.83
N LEU A 133 35.65 -1.35 7.21
CA LEU A 133 34.33 -1.40 7.83
C LEU A 133 34.21 -2.64 8.71
N THR A 134 33.95 -2.45 9.97
CA THR A 134 33.91 -3.53 10.98
C THR A 134 32.51 -3.76 11.54
N GLY A 135 31.59 -2.84 11.32
CA GLY A 135 30.21 -2.88 11.78
C GLY A 135 29.34 -3.90 11.03
N THR A 136 28.21 -4.25 11.63
CA THR A 136 27.18 -5.02 10.97
C THR A 136 26.17 -4.04 10.38
N TYR A 137 25.87 -4.19 9.10
CA TYR A 137 24.93 -3.35 8.37
C TYR A 137 23.75 -4.20 7.92
N GLU A 138 22.54 -3.80 8.30
CA GLU A 138 21.32 -4.46 7.86
C GLU A 138 20.87 -3.92 6.49
N PRO A 139 20.25 -4.75 5.63
CA PRO A 139 19.71 -4.28 4.37
C PRO A 139 18.47 -3.40 4.62
N TRP A 140 18.44 -2.23 4.01
CA TRP A 140 17.27 -1.36 4.05
C TRP A 140 16.20 -1.83 3.05
N GLU A 141 14.95 -1.95 3.50
CA GLU A 141 13.82 -2.34 2.64
C GLU A 141 13.69 -1.35 1.47
N TYR A 142 13.89 -0.05 1.74
CA TYR A 142 13.70 1.01 0.76
C TYR A 142 14.57 2.23 1.07
N CYS A 143 15.28 2.73 0.08
CA CYS A 143 16.13 3.91 0.19
C CYS A 143 16.08 4.70 -1.13
N VAL A 144 15.79 5.99 -1.06
CA VAL A 144 15.60 6.85 -2.22
C VAL A 144 16.64 7.94 -2.26
N GLN A 145 17.40 8.01 -3.35
CA GLN A 145 18.07 9.22 -3.75
C GLN A 145 17.04 10.13 -4.42
N TYR A 146 16.75 11.30 -3.85
CA TYR A 146 15.71 12.19 -4.36
C TYR A 146 16.23 13.59 -4.63
N ARG A 147 16.40 13.98 -5.92
CA ARG A 147 16.83 15.32 -6.37
C ARG A 147 18.07 15.85 -5.64
N GLU A 148 18.98 14.96 -5.29
CA GLU A 148 20.23 15.27 -4.61
C GLU A 148 21.43 14.78 -5.40
N THR A 149 22.60 15.36 -5.13
CA THR A 149 23.85 14.90 -5.77
C THR A 149 24.23 13.52 -5.25
N ASP A 150 24.94 12.74 -6.08
CA ASP A 150 25.49 11.44 -5.66
C ASP A 150 26.35 11.61 -4.40
N PHE A 151 27.09 12.72 -4.29
CA PHE A 151 27.89 13.04 -3.10
C PHE A 151 27.05 13.25 -1.85
N ASN A 152 25.97 14.06 -1.92
CA ASN A 152 25.08 14.25 -0.77
C ASN A 152 24.45 12.95 -0.33
N PHE A 153 23.98 12.14 -1.30
CA PHE A 153 23.36 10.86 -1.06
C PHE A 153 24.29 9.91 -0.30
N VAL A 154 25.49 9.62 -0.84
CA VAL A 154 26.41 8.68 -0.17
C VAL A 154 26.90 9.23 1.19
N SER A 155 27.10 10.55 1.31
CA SER A 155 27.57 11.16 2.56
C SER A 155 26.53 11.05 3.67
N ARG A 156 25.24 11.33 3.39
CA ARG A 156 24.20 11.20 4.42
C ARG A 156 23.98 9.74 4.85
N LEU A 157 24.11 8.78 3.89
CA LEU A 157 24.04 7.36 4.22
C LEU A 157 25.22 6.93 5.11
N MET A 158 26.43 7.38 4.80
CA MET A 158 27.60 7.15 5.64
C MET A 158 27.41 7.72 7.05
N GLU A 159 27.00 8.98 7.14
CA GLU A 159 26.73 9.65 8.41
C GLU A 159 25.63 8.97 9.23
N GLN A 160 24.59 8.42 8.57
CA GLN A 160 23.52 7.64 9.22
C GLN A 160 24.08 6.38 9.89
N GLN A 161 24.95 5.68 9.20
CA GLN A 161 25.53 4.42 9.65
C GLN A 161 26.81 4.59 10.48
N GLY A 162 27.24 5.83 10.74
CA GLY A 162 28.47 6.14 11.47
C GLY A 162 29.72 5.84 10.68
N ILE A 163 29.64 5.69 9.37
CA ILE A 163 30.77 5.53 8.46
C ILE A 163 31.36 6.90 8.16
N TYR A 164 32.67 6.98 8.11
CA TYR A 164 33.44 8.14 7.68
C TYR A 164 34.59 7.70 6.81
N TYR A 165 35.33 8.61 6.20
CA TYR A 165 36.41 8.30 5.30
C TYR A 165 37.58 9.25 5.44
N TYR A 166 38.76 8.80 5.01
CA TYR A 166 39.95 9.59 4.77
C TYR A 166 40.62 9.17 3.46
N PHE A 167 41.65 9.88 3.05
CA PHE A 167 42.34 9.57 1.80
C PHE A 167 43.77 9.14 2.04
N THR A 168 44.18 8.08 1.35
CA THR A 168 45.59 7.68 1.20
C THR A 168 46.07 8.09 -0.16
N HIS A 169 47.35 8.50 -0.26
CA HIS A 169 47.94 9.02 -1.49
C HIS A 169 49.17 8.24 -1.89
N LYS A 170 49.29 7.96 -3.17
CA LYS A 170 50.47 7.41 -3.86
C LYS A 170 50.74 8.25 -5.09
N ASP A 171 51.88 8.02 -5.76
CA ASP A 171 52.14 8.66 -7.03
C ASP A 171 51.02 8.33 -8.05
N GLY A 172 50.44 9.35 -8.64
CA GLY A 172 49.35 9.25 -9.63
C GLY A 172 48.00 8.74 -9.13
N LYS A 173 47.80 8.57 -7.79
CA LYS A 173 46.58 8.00 -7.26
C LYS A 173 46.29 8.41 -5.81
N HIS A 174 45.03 8.74 -5.54
CA HIS A 174 44.50 8.75 -4.17
C HIS A 174 43.35 7.76 -4.01
N THR A 175 43.19 7.20 -2.83
CA THR A 175 42.17 6.21 -2.49
C THR A 175 41.36 6.66 -1.31
N ALA A 176 40.03 6.65 -1.41
CA ALA A 176 39.14 6.88 -0.27
C ALA A 176 39.05 5.60 0.56
N VAL A 177 39.42 5.66 1.82
CA VAL A 177 39.32 4.55 2.78
C VAL A 177 38.12 4.80 3.68
N LEU A 178 37.10 3.96 3.56
CA LEU A 178 35.89 4.03 4.38
C LEU A 178 36.12 3.22 5.66
N CYS A 179 35.75 3.79 6.79
CA CYS A 179 35.93 3.17 8.12
C CYS A 179 34.80 3.58 9.08
N ASP A 180 34.67 2.81 10.17
CA ASP A 180 33.62 2.99 11.19
C ASP A 180 34.14 2.80 12.63
N SER A 181 35.44 2.60 12.78
CA SER A 181 36.06 2.21 14.05
C SER A 181 37.44 2.87 14.25
N PRO A 182 37.82 3.20 15.49
CA PRO A 182 39.18 3.66 15.80
C PRO A 182 40.29 2.69 15.36
N SER A 183 40.00 1.41 15.25
CA SER A 183 40.97 0.39 14.83
C SER A 183 41.38 0.49 13.35
N ALA A 184 40.69 1.31 12.56
CA ALA A 184 41.00 1.52 11.15
C ALA A 184 42.23 2.40 10.90
N HIS A 185 42.77 3.06 11.93
CA HIS A 185 43.78 4.10 11.82
C HIS A 185 45.17 3.60 12.21
N GLU A 186 46.13 3.88 11.36
CA GLU A 186 47.51 3.52 11.55
C GLU A 186 48.40 4.77 11.52
N PRO A 187 49.64 4.73 12.12
CA PRO A 187 50.56 5.83 11.98
C PRO A 187 51.01 6.03 10.52
N TYR A 188 51.25 7.30 10.15
CA TYR A 188 51.94 7.57 8.92
C TYR A 188 53.40 7.04 9.02
N PRO A 189 53.91 6.37 7.97
CA PRO A 189 55.27 5.80 8.02
C PRO A 189 56.34 6.82 8.48
N GLY A 190 57.11 6.48 9.51
CA GLY A 190 58.11 7.35 10.07
C GLY A 190 57.62 8.39 11.12
N TYR A 191 56.27 8.44 11.34
CA TYR A 191 55.65 9.48 12.25
C TYR A 191 54.76 8.87 13.33
N ALA A 192 55.11 7.66 13.78
CA ALA A 192 54.37 7.05 14.90
C ALA A 192 54.53 7.82 16.22
N GLN A 193 55.65 8.52 16.39
CA GLN A 193 55.93 9.37 17.54
C GLN A 193 56.39 10.76 17.09
N LEU A 194 55.86 11.78 17.72
CA LEU A 194 56.19 13.17 17.41
C LEU A 194 56.52 13.94 18.71
N PRO A 195 57.76 14.51 18.81
CA PRO A 195 58.17 15.23 19.98
C PRO A 195 57.55 16.67 20.00
N PHE A 196 57.16 17.10 21.17
CA PHE A 196 56.81 18.49 21.43
C PHE A 196 58.05 19.28 21.80
N VAL A 197 58.33 20.38 21.12
CA VAL A 197 59.46 21.26 21.43
C VAL A 197 59.02 22.70 21.25
N SER A 198 58.97 23.48 22.32
CA SER A 198 58.53 24.88 22.28
C SER A 198 59.69 25.87 22.56
N GLY A 199 59.41 27.17 22.30
CA GLY A 199 60.29 28.28 22.59
C GLY A 199 61.63 28.28 21.84
N GLU A 200 62.67 28.88 22.44
CA GLU A 200 64.00 28.99 21.83
C GLU A 200 64.66 27.63 21.50
N ARG A 201 64.31 26.59 22.24
CA ARG A 201 64.76 25.23 21.97
C ARG A 201 64.33 24.72 20.58
N ALA A 202 63.15 25.16 20.12
CA ALA A 202 62.64 24.82 18.81
C ALA A 202 63.50 25.37 17.66
N LEU A 203 64.16 26.52 17.85
CA LEU A 203 65.05 27.14 16.84
C LEU A 203 66.37 26.42 16.65
N ARG A 204 66.75 25.55 17.58
CA ARG A 204 68.05 24.88 17.58
C ARG A 204 68.03 23.40 17.16
N ILE A 205 66.83 22.89 16.95
CA ILE A 205 66.65 21.45 16.65
C ILE A 205 66.26 21.33 15.17
N GLU A 206 67.02 20.54 14.38
CA GLU A 206 66.73 20.32 12.95
C GLU A 206 65.67 19.26 12.70
N ARG A 207 65.32 18.39 13.69
CA ARG A 207 64.31 17.34 13.55
C ARG A 207 62.87 17.93 13.42
N GLU A 208 62.02 17.20 12.74
CA GLU A 208 60.61 17.55 12.69
C GLU A 208 59.96 17.37 14.05
N ARG A 209 58.98 18.26 14.38
CA ARG A 209 58.43 18.39 15.70
C ARG A 209 57.09 19.16 15.69
N ILE A 210 56.36 19.03 16.79
CA ILE A 210 55.22 19.87 17.14
C ILE A 210 55.78 21.03 18.01
N THR A 211 55.46 22.26 17.65
CA THR A 211 55.90 23.47 18.31
C THR A 211 54.81 24.18 19.11
N GLU A 212 53.55 23.96 18.73
CA GLU A 212 52.38 24.51 19.40
C GLU A 212 51.43 23.36 19.73
N TRP A 213 50.88 23.36 20.93
CA TRP A 213 49.93 22.37 21.39
C TRP A 213 48.93 23.04 22.35
N GLY A 214 47.64 22.85 22.05
CA GLY A 214 46.54 23.32 22.87
C GLY A 214 45.43 22.27 22.92
N PHE A 215 44.48 22.46 23.80
CA PHE A 215 43.25 21.69 23.85
C PHE A 215 42.06 22.57 24.23
N SER A 216 40.90 22.23 23.73
CA SER A 216 39.63 22.84 24.12
C SER A 216 38.70 21.76 24.68
N TRP A 217 37.90 22.16 25.66
CA TRP A 217 36.83 21.36 26.21
C TRP A 217 35.51 22.07 26.01
N GLU A 218 34.49 21.34 25.54
CA GLU A 218 33.15 21.88 25.34
C GLU A 218 32.13 20.95 26.00
N VAL A 219 31.10 21.53 26.63
CA VAL A 219 29.99 20.78 27.21
C VAL A 219 29.13 20.19 26.06
N GLN A 220 28.96 18.89 26.09
CA GLN A 220 28.14 18.16 25.16
C GLN A 220 27.07 17.35 25.90
N PRO A 221 25.92 17.07 25.29
CA PRO A 221 24.89 16.20 25.87
C PRO A 221 25.46 14.83 26.24
N GLY A 222 25.05 14.33 27.41
CA GLY A 222 25.47 13.01 27.90
C GLY A 222 24.46 11.89 27.66
N ALA A 223 23.34 12.21 27.04
CA ALA A 223 22.33 11.22 26.65
C ALA A 223 21.72 11.53 25.26
N TYR A 224 21.36 10.48 24.56
CA TYR A 224 20.62 10.58 23.32
C TYR A 224 19.50 9.55 23.32
N ALA A 225 18.32 9.94 22.89
CA ALA A 225 17.16 9.05 22.75
C ALA A 225 16.52 9.26 21.38
N ILE A 226 16.07 8.18 20.77
CA ILE A 226 15.31 8.18 19.51
C ILE A 226 14.14 7.22 19.63
N ASP A 227 13.07 7.50 18.91
CA ASP A 227 11.91 6.62 18.83
C ASP A 227 11.40 6.53 17.39
N ASP A 228 10.70 5.43 17.08
CA ASP A 228 10.04 5.25 15.79
C ASP A 228 8.77 4.38 15.92
N PHE A 229 8.03 4.23 14.85
CA PHE A 229 6.79 3.46 14.81
C PHE A 229 6.81 2.43 13.67
N ASP A 230 6.72 1.14 14.02
CA ASP A 230 6.51 0.04 13.08
C ASP A 230 5.03 -0.35 13.03
N PHE A 231 4.36 -0.07 11.91
CA PHE A 231 2.96 -0.46 11.73
C PHE A 231 2.74 -1.98 11.68
N LYS A 232 3.78 -2.77 11.36
CA LYS A 232 3.75 -4.24 11.38
C LYS A 232 3.70 -4.78 12.81
N LYS A 233 4.19 -3.97 13.77
CA LYS A 233 4.26 -4.29 15.20
C LYS A 233 3.84 -3.11 16.06
N PRO A 234 2.59 -2.59 15.91
CA PRO A 234 2.19 -1.28 16.44
C PRO A 234 2.18 -1.18 17.98
N SER A 235 2.27 -2.30 18.69
CA SER A 235 2.34 -2.34 20.16
C SER A 235 3.76 -2.54 20.69
N VAL A 236 4.75 -2.64 19.83
CA VAL A 236 6.15 -2.75 20.25
C VAL A 236 6.72 -1.36 20.45
N GLU A 237 7.16 -1.07 21.66
CA GLU A 237 7.89 0.16 21.99
C GLU A 237 9.28 0.09 21.35
N LEU A 238 9.59 1.03 20.48
CA LEU A 238 10.86 1.13 19.77
C LEU A 238 11.83 2.13 20.40
N LEU A 239 11.40 2.92 21.38
CA LEU A 239 12.26 3.89 22.07
C LEU A 239 13.60 3.28 22.47
N GLN A 240 14.69 3.87 21.99
CA GLN A 240 16.05 3.52 22.38
C GLN A 240 16.76 4.75 22.98
N GLN A 241 17.56 4.51 24.01
CA GLN A 241 18.29 5.54 24.71
C GLN A 241 19.69 5.02 25.06
N THR A 242 20.69 5.89 24.91
CA THR A 242 22.04 5.63 25.41
C THR A 242 22.55 6.80 26.23
N ARG A 243 23.43 6.52 27.17
CA ARG A 243 24.00 7.53 28.08
C ARG A 243 25.50 7.36 28.23
N HIS A 244 26.23 8.48 28.18
CA HIS A 244 27.64 8.55 28.48
C HIS A 244 27.91 9.84 29.29
N LYS A 245 27.63 9.76 30.58
CA LYS A 245 27.80 10.91 31.47
C LYS A 245 29.30 11.19 31.69
N ARG A 246 29.72 12.44 31.52
CA ARG A 246 31.05 12.97 31.85
C ARG A 246 31.08 13.51 33.26
N ASP A 247 32.28 13.78 33.79
CA ASP A 247 32.51 14.23 35.18
C ASP A 247 32.35 15.74 35.39
N TYR A 248 31.89 16.50 34.37
CA TYR A 248 31.60 17.91 34.50
C TYR A 248 30.10 18.16 34.81
N ALA A 249 29.81 19.35 35.37
CA ALA A 249 28.43 19.74 35.63
C ALA A 249 27.61 19.84 34.34
N GLU A 250 26.31 19.61 34.43
CA GLU A 250 25.37 19.64 33.26
C GLU A 250 25.68 18.60 32.17
N ALA A 251 26.42 17.54 32.50
CA ALA A 251 26.75 16.46 31.57
C ALA A 251 25.62 15.47 31.32
N GLU A 252 24.44 15.68 31.90
CA GLU A 252 23.30 14.72 31.84
C GLU A 252 22.19 15.16 30.90
N HIS A 253 22.36 16.30 30.22
CA HIS A 253 21.38 16.73 29.23
C HIS A 253 21.18 15.70 28.13
N GLU A 254 19.91 15.52 27.72
CA GLU A 254 19.49 14.56 26.71
C GLU A 254 19.00 15.27 25.44
N ILE A 255 19.36 14.74 24.29
CA ILE A 255 18.71 15.05 23.04
C ILE A 255 17.74 13.91 22.71
N TYR A 256 16.47 14.23 22.45
CA TYR A 256 15.46 13.32 21.92
C TYR A 256 15.10 13.71 20.50
N ASP A 257 15.02 12.73 19.60
CA ASP A 257 14.64 12.92 18.20
C ASP A 257 13.61 11.89 17.75
N TYR A 258 12.75 12.30 16.81
CA TYR A 258 11.72 11.48 16.19
C TYR A 258 11.44 12.00 14.77
N PRO A 259 11.29 11.12 13.76
CA PRO A 259 11.49 9.67 13.79
C PRO A 259 12.98 9.28 13.77
N GLY A 260 13.28 8.10 14.34
CA GLY A 260 14.63 7.55 14.38
C GLY A 260 15.09 6.86 13.09
N GLU A 261 14.19 6.62 12.15
CA GLU A 261 14.41 5.96 10.86
C GLU A 261 14.90 4.50 11.00
N TYR A 262 14.28 3.72 11.87
CA TYR A 262 14.55 2.30 12.09
C TYR A 262 13.26 1.52 12.39
N ASP A 263 13.28 0.19 12.21
CA ASP A 263 12.15 -0.68 12.46
C ASP A 263 12.48 -1.83 13.45
N SER A 264 13.73 -1.92 13.88
CA SER A 264 14.19 -2.90 14.85
C SER A 264 14.94 -2.27 16.02
N LYS A 265 14.81 -2.85 17.23
CA LYS A 265 15.53 -2.36 18.43
C LYS A 265 17.04 -2.36 18.25
N GLY A 266 17.58 -3.36 17.55
CA GLY A 266 19.03 -3.46 17.31
C GLY A 266 19.58 -2.32 16.45
N GLU A 267 18.83 -1.90 15.42
CA GLU A 267 19.20 -0.72 14.62
C GLU A 267 19.08 0.56 15.44
N GLY A 268 17.97 0.71 16.19
CA GLY A 268 17.80 1.88 17.09
C GLY A 268 18.92 1.98 18.11
N GLU A 269 19.37 0.88 18.73
CA GLU A 269 20.52 0.85 19.64
C GLU A 269 21.83 1.26 18.94
N ALA A 270 22.03 0.85 17.70
CA ALA A 270 23.18 1.27 16.91
C ALA A 270 23.12 2.76 16.57
N TYR A 271 21.97 3.25 16.13
CA TYR A 271 21.81 4.67 15.75
C TYR A 271 21.93 5.61 16.95
N VAL A 272 21.27 5.33 18.07
CA VAL A 272 21.38 6.16 19.25
C VAL A 272 22.81 6.22 19.78
N ARG A 273 23.57 5.12 19.70
CA ARG A 273 25.00 5.09 20.03
C ARG A 273 25.83 5.98 19.10
N ILE A 274 25.64 5.84 17.78
CA ILE A 274 26.35 6.65 16.77
C ILE A 274 26.07 8.14 17.00
N ARG A 275 24.83 8.52 17.31
CA ARG A 275 24.46 9.91 17.58
C ARG A 275 25.17 10.45 18.83
N LEU A 276 25.24 9.67 19.90
CA LEU A 276 25.95 10.10 21.10
C LEU A 276 27.46 10.15 20.86
N GLU A 277 28.05 9.19 20.14
CA GLU A 277 29.47 9.19 19.77
C GLU A 277 29.83 10.43 18.93
N GLU A 278 28.95 10.87 18.01
CA GLU A 278 29.10 12.10 17.23
C GLU A 278 29.29 13.34 18.13
N LEU A 279 28.42 13.47 19.13
CA LEU A 279 28.52 14.58 20.12
C LEU A 279 29.73 14.45 21.03
N GLN A 280 29.97 13.24 21.51
CA GLN A 280 31.04 12.97 22.46
C GLN A 280 32.45 13.11 21.85
N SER A 281 32.60 12.93 20.53
CA SER A 281 33.87 13.17 19.82
C SER A 281 34.27 14.63 19.82
N GLN A 282 33.35 15.57 20.12
CA GLN A 282 33.58 17.02 20.15
C GLN A 282 33.84 17.57 21.56
N VAL A 283 33.76 16.72 22.59
CA VAL A 283 33.98 17.17 24.00
C VAL A 283 35.39 17.70 24.21
N GLN A 284 36.41 17.02 23.66
CA GLN A 284 37.80 17.41 23.78
C GLN A 284 38.49 17.35 22.43
N ILE A 285 38.90 18.47 21.93
CA ILE A 285 39.68 18.60 20.69
C ILE A 285 41.06 19.18 21.04
N MET A 286 42.11 18.51 20.60
CA MET A 286 43.47 19.00 20.68
C MET A 286 43.87 19.64 19.35
N GLN A 287 44.65 20.71 19.43
CA GLN A 287 45.17 21.47 18.31
C GLN A 287 46.67 21.50 18.36
N GLY A 288 47.32 21.12 17.29
CA GLY A 288 48.77 21.14 17.17
C GLY A 288 49.27 21.88 15.94
N ALA A 289 50.45 22.48 16.05
CA ALA A 289 51.18 23.00 14.91
C ALA A 289 52.66 22.72 14.99
N GLY A 290 53.32 22.65 13.81
CA GLY A 290 54.76 22.35 13.75
C GLY A 290 55.29 22.38 12.33
N ASN A 291 56.33 21.61 12.09
CA ASN A 291 57.00 21.49 10.78
C ASN A 291 57.01 20.03 10.25
N ALA A 292 56.32 19.12 10.94
CA ALA A 292 56.29 17.71 10.56
C ALA A 292 55.53 17.51 9.21
N ARG A 293 56.24 16.98 8.22
CA ARG A 293 55.71 16.70 6.87
C ARG A 293 54.76 15.50 6.84
N GLY A 294 54.85 14.62 7.85
CA GLY A 294 54.06 13.40 7.94
C GLY A 294 52.70 13.54 8.65
N ILE A 295 52.31 14.76 9.08
CA ILE A 295 50.96 14.99 9.61
C ILE A 295 49.91 14.71 8.53
N ALA A 296 49.12 13.65 8.73
CA ALA A 296 48.13 13.20 7.74
C ALA A 296 46.78 12.89 8.42
N THR A 297 45.72 13.45 7.89
CA THR A 297 44.37 13.20 8.36
C THR A 297 44.03 11.70 8.25
N GLY A 298 43.44 11.13 9.28
CA GLY A 298 43.16 9.70 9.35
C GLY A 298 44.32 8.84 9.87
N CYS A 299 45.47 9.44 10.18
CA CYS A 299 46.60 8.74 10.83
C CYS A 299 46.62 8.99 12.33
N VAL A 300 47.20 8.07 13.08
CA VAL A 300 47.47 8.21 14.52
C VAL A 300 48.94 8.55 14.78
N PHE A 301 49.22 9.23 15.86
CA PHE A 301 50.55 9.46 16.36
C PHE A 301 50.55 9.52 17.90
N GLU A 302 51.69 9.27 18.51
CA GLU A 302 51.93 9.47 19.94
C GLU A 302 52.69 10.78 20.17
N LEU A 303 52.12 11.69 21.00
CA LEU A 303 52.77 12.92 21.40
C LEU A 303 53.76 12.60 22.52
N GLU A 304 55.00 13.10 22.39
CA GLU A 304 56.03 12.94 23.38
C GLU A 304 56.61 14.31 23.81
N GLU A 305 57.33 14.33 24.93
CA GLU A 305 58.03 15.49 25.48
C GLU A 305 57.10 16.69 25.79
N GLN A 306 55.80 16.51 25.90
CA GLN A 306 54.90 17.58 26.35
C GLN A 306 55.03 17.74 27.87
N PRO A 307 55.29 18.98 28.42
CA PRO A 307 55.46 19.20 29.84
C PRO A 307 54.27 18.75 30.70
N ARG A 308 53.10 18.77 30.16
CA ARG A 308 51.90 18.22 30.79
C ARG A 308 51.75 16.74 30.44
N GLU A 309 52.07 15.86 31.38
CA GLU A 309 52.19 14.42 31.14
C GLU A 309 50.91 13.74 30.63
N ASP A 310 49.73 14.21 31.05
CA ASP A 310 48.45 13.68 30.60
C ASP A 310 48.21 13.89 29.07
N GLN A 311 49.00 14.75 28.45
CA GLN A 311 48.96 14.96 27.00
C GLN A 311 49.89 14.04 26.20
N ASN A 312 50.85 13.38 26.84
CA ASN A 312 51.76 12.43 26.21
C ASN A 312 51.05 11.08 25.98
N ARG A 313 50.27 11.00 24.89
CA ARG A 313 49.44 9.85 24.55
C ARG A 313 49.18 9.80 23.05
N LYS A 314 48.45 8.77 22.60
CA LYS A 314 48.06 8.57 21.17
C LYS A 314 46.87 9.43 20.80
N TYR A 315 46.95 10.03 19.63
CA TYR A 315 45.92 10.86 19.04
C TYR A 315 45.59 10.45 17.60
N LEU A 316 44.34 10.60 17.20
CA LEU A 316 43.86 10.49 15.82
C LEU A 316 43.76 11.93 15.24
N ILE A 317 44.43 12.15 14.11
CA ILE A 317 44.35 13.41 13.37
C ILE A 317 43.01 13.49 12.64
N THR A 318 42.14 14.38 13.06
CA THR A 318 40.79 14.54 12.49
C THR A 318 40.73 15.57 11.35
N ALA A 319 41.60 16.56 11.42
CA ALA A 319 41.77 17.56 10.36
C ALA A 319 43.23 18.00 10.25
N SER A 320 43.68 18.32 9.06
CA SER A 320 45.04 18.83 8.84
C SER A 320 45.09 19.95 7.78
N ARG A 321 45.98 20.86 7.99
CA ARG A 321 46.37 21.87 7.03
C ARG A 321 47.89 21.94 6.95
N LEU A 322 48.42 21.81 5.74
CA LEU A 322 49.84 21.88 5.46
C LEU A 322 50.09 23.01 4.47
N ASP A 323 51.05 23.87 4.80
CA ASP A 323 51.51 24.94 3.93
C ASP A 323 53.00 24.72 3.64
N PHE A 324 53.32 24.24 2.43
CA PHE A 324 54.68 23.94 2.02
C PHE A 324 55.06 24.87 0.82
N VAL A 325 56.22 25.47 0.94
CA VAL A 325 56.71 26.41 -0.07
C VAL A 325 58.15 26.06 -0.45
N LEU A 326 58.42 26.07 -1.77
CA LEU A 326 59.76 25.97 -2.36
C LEU A 326 60.21 27.33 -2.86
N ALA A 327 61.13 27.99 -2.12
CA ALA A 327 61.47 29.36 -2.36
C ALA A 327 62.41 29.60 -3.57
N ALA A 328 63.15 28.59 -4.03
CA ALA A 328 64.25 28.82 -4.97
C ALA A 328 63.96 28.25 -6.37
N HIS A 329 63.53 29.10 -7.30
CA HIS A 329 63.61 28.86 -8.75
C HIS A 329 64.68 29.74 -9.45
N GLU A 330 65.28 30.72 -8.73
CA GLU A 330 66.36 31.57 -9.23
C GLU A 330 67.59 31.50 -8.33
N ALA A 331 68.78 31.54 -8.93
CA ALA A 331 70.03 31.52 -8.20
C ALA A 331 70.24 32.84 -7.43
N GLY A 332 70.25 32.77 -6.08
CA GLY A 332 70.56 33.91 -5.19
C GLY A 332 69.55 34.24 -4.10
N GLY A 333 68.37 33.54 -4.05
CA GLY A 333 67.43 33.69 -2.95
C GLY A 333 67.71 32.67 -1.84
N GLY A 334 68.08 33.16 -0.68
CA GLY A 334 68.28 32.35 0.53
C GLY A 334 66.96 31.72 0.99
N GLU A 335 67.09 30.66 1.75
CA GLU A 335 66.11 29.79 2.38
C GLU A 335 65.42 28.80 1.42
N GLY A 336 65.82 27.53 1.60
CA GLY A 336 65.29 26.35 0.99
C GLY A 336 63.78 26.16 1.15
N ALA A 337 63.33 24.96 1.22
CA ALA A 337 61.93 24.62 1.47
C ALA A 337 61.48 25.02 2.87
N SER A 338 60.24 25.57 3.01
CA SER A 338 59.59 25.78 4.29
C SER A 338 58.39 24.83 4.42
N PHE A 339 58.23 24.29 5.62
CA PHE A 339 57.20 23.32 5.95
C PHE A 339 56.45 23.81 7.19
N ARG A 340 55.14 23.99 7.10
CA ARG A 340 54.26 24.29 8.22
C ARG A 340 53.10 23.31 8.20
N SER A 341 52.82 22.73 9.37
CA SER A 341 51.67 21.87 9.58
C SER A 341 50.84 22.40 10.76
N SER A 342 49.52 22.35 10.63
CA SER A 342 48.58 22.56 11.71
C SER A 342 47.51 21.50 11.62
N PHE A 343 46.97 21.05 12.74
CA PHE A 343 45.99 19.93 12.75
C PHE A 343 45.14 19.95 14.00
N ASP A 344 43.95 19.38 13.88
CA ASP A 344 43.08 19.01 14.99
C ASP A 344 43.14 17.51 15.20
N CYS A 345 43.05 17.06 16.45
CA CYS A 345 43.02 15.65 16.79
C CYS A 345 42.19 15.36 18.04
N ILE A 346 41.80 14.11 18.18
CA ILE A 346 41.11 13.57 19.36
C ILE A 346 41.94 12.41 19.93
N ALA A 347 41.64 11.96 21.16
CA ALA A 347 42.27 10.75 21.69
C ALA A 347 41.96 9.55 20.75
N SER A 348 42.96 8.73 20.44
CA SER A 348 42.88 7.67 19.42
C SER A 348 41.93 6.54 19.78
N ASP A 349 41.51 6.41 21.02
CA ASP A 349 40.58 5.43 21.57
C ASP A 349 39.13 5.90 21.51
N LEU A 350 38.87 7.19 21.20
CA LEU A 350 37.54 7.72 21.05
C LEU A 350 36.99 7.41 19.65
N PRO A 351 35.77 6.87 19.56
CA PRO A 351 35.08 6.75 18.26
C PRO A 351 34.89 8.13 17.64
N PHE A 352 35.38 8.28 16.41
CA PHE A 352 35.05 9.44 15.59
C PHE A 352 33.77 9.18 14.82
N ARG A 353 32.91 10.20 14.71
CA ARG A 353 31.76 10.25 13.80
C ARG A 353 31.73 11.60 13.10
N THR A 354 31.47 11.57 11.81
CA THR A 354 31.36 12.82 11.05
C THR A 354 30.18 13.64 11.57
N PRO A 355 30.38 14.88 12.05
CA PRO A 355 29.29 15.69 12.56
C PRO A 355 28.23 15.95 11.49
N ARG A 356 26.98 15.63 11.79
CA ARG A 356 25.84 16.02 10.98
C ARG A 356 25.62 17.52 11.15
N THR A 357 25.85 18.27 10.11
CA THR A 357 25.49 19.67 10.12
C THR A 357 24.39 19.93 9.09
N PRO A 358 23.38 20.74 9.40
CA PRO A 358 22.34 21.11 8.46
C PRO A 358 22.84 21.75 7.15
N ARG A 359 24.11 22.04 7.09
CA ARG A 359 24.75 22.72 5.97
C ARG A 359 25.52 21.83 5.01
N THR A 360 25.89 20.61 5.41
CA THR A 360 26.82 19.76 4.64
C THR A 360 26.16 18.57 3.98
N THR A 361 25.29 17.86 4.69
CA THR A 361 24.60 16.68 4.19
C THR A 361 23.19 16.63 4.74
N ARG A 362 22.21 16.99 3.93
CA ARG A 362 20.82 17.02 4.34
C ARG A 362 20.03 15.96 3.61
N LYS A 363 19.27 15.14 4.34
CA LYS A 363 18.27 14.25 3.73
C LYS A 363 17.25 15.11 2.98
N PRO A 364 16.97 14.84 1.69
CA PRO A 364 16.00 15.61 0.95
C PRO A 364 14.59 15.39 1.51
N LEU A 365 13.79 16.44 1.50
CA LEU A 365 12.39 16.40 1.91
C LEU A 365 11.50 16.59 0.70
N VAL A 366 10.49 15.74 0.58
CA VAL A 366 9.40 15.87 -0.39
C VAL A 366 8.37 16.83 0.21
N GLN A 367 8.31 18.07 -0.33
CA GLN A 367 7.52 19.17 0.23
C GLN A 367 6.03 19.16 -0.15
N GLY A 368 5.49 18.06 -0.60
CA GLY A 368 4.09 17.98 -1.00
C GLY A 368 3.74 16.62 -1.56
N LEU A 369 2.49 16.48 -1.95
CA LEU A 369 2.02 15.26 -2.60
C LEU A 369 2.62 15.07 -4.00
N GLN A 370 2.71 13.84 -4.42
CA GLN A 370 3.06 13.42 -5.76
C GLN A 370 2.00 12.44 -6.28
N THR A 371 2.05 12.13 -7.58
CA THR A 371 1.29 11.01 -8.11
C THR A 371 2.23 9.92 -8.61
N ALA A 372 1.70 8.69 -8.67
CA ALA A 372 2.41 7.53 -9.17
C ALA A 372 1.41 6.55 -9.78
N ILE A 373 1.88 5.66 -10.64
CA ILE A 373 1.07 4.63 -11.27
C ILE A 373 1.21 3.33 -10.49
N VAL A 374 0.09 2.68 -10.16
CA VAL A 374 0.10 1.36 -9.51
C VAL A 374 0.61 0.32 -10.48
N VAL A 375 1.55 -0.52 -10.02
CA VAL A 375 2.20 -1.56 -10.83
C VAL A 375 2.18 -2.92 -10.12
N GLY A 376 2.52 -3.97 -10.87
CA GLY A 376 2.60 -5.32 -10.37
C GLY A 376 3.02 -6.32 -11.45
N PRO A 377 2.93 -7.63 -11.18
CA PRO A 377 3.29 -8.67 -12.14
C PRO A 377 2.47 -8.61 -13.42
N ALA A 378 3.09 -8.97 -14.53
CA ALA A 378 2.43 -9.00 -15.82
C ALA A 378 1.24 -9.99 -15.82
N GLY A 379 0.06 -9.50 -16.23
CA GLY A 379 -1.16 -10.28 -16.30
C GLY A 379 -2.06 -10.18 -15.05
N ASP A 380 -1.61 -9.57 -13.98
CA ASP A 380 -2.43 -9.25 -12.83
C ASP A 380 -3.16 -7.91 -13.01
N GLU A 381 -4.31 -7.76 -12.36
CA GLU A 381 -5.04 -6.50 -12.26
C GLU A 381 -5.00 -5.90 -10.86
N ILE A 382 -4.82 -6.73 -9.84
CA ILE A 382 -4.78 -6.35 -8.43
C ILE A 382 -3.61 -7.07 -7.79
N TYR A 383 -2.60 -6.32 -7.38
CA TYR A 383 -1.43 -6.86 -6.70
C TYR A 383 -1.27 -6.21 -5.32
N THR A 384 -1.49 -6.97 -4.27
CA THR A 384 -1.50 -6.48 -2.89
C THR A 384 -0.96 -7.53 -1.92
N ASP A 385 -0.47 -7.09 -0.78
CA ASP A 385 -0.06 -7.95 0.33
C ASP A 385 -1.16 -8.11 1.40
N GLU A 386 -0.83 -8.77 2.50
CA GLU A 386 -1.73 -9.02 3.63
C GLU A 386 -2.18 -7.74 4.37
N TYR A 387 -1.44 -6.64 4.25
CA TYR A 387 -1.78 -5.34 4.84
C TYR A 387 -2.57 -4.43 3.89
N GLY A 388 -2.91 -4.91 2.70
CA GLY A 388 -3.56 -4.09 1.68
C GLY A 388 -2.63 -3.04 1.07
N ARG A 389 -1.32 -3.27 1.09
CA ARG A 389 -0.33 -2.40 0.45
C ARG A 389 -0.25 -2.70 -1.04
N VAL A 390 0.15 -1.72 -1.82
CA VAL A 390 0.39 -1.86 -3.26
C VAL A 390 1.76 -1.33 -3.64
N LYS A 391 2.20 -1.62 -4.85
CA LYS A 391 3.44 -1.09 -5.42
C LYS A 391 3.14 -0.07 -6.50
N VAL A 392 4.02 0.91 -6.66
CA VAL A 392 3.85 1.99 -7.62
C VAL A 392 5.13 2.26 -8.39
N HIS A 393 5.00 2.84 -9.57
CA HIS A 393 6.09 3.45 -10.32
C HIS A 393 5.94 4.97 -10.25
N PHE A 394 6.95 5.65 -9.68
CA PHE A 394 6.98 7.10 -9.58
C PHE A 394 7.39 7.72 -10.92
N HIS A 395 6.76 8.83 -11.32
CA HIS A 395 7.05 9.51 -12.58
C HIS A 395 8.51 9.99 -12.75
N TRP A 396 9.20 10.21 -11.65
CA TRP A 396 10.61 10.63 -11.65
C TRP A 396 11.59 9.45 -11.71
N ASP A 397 11.14 8.22 -11.46
CA ASP A 397 12.02 7.04 -11.51
C ASP A 397 12.25 6.60 -12.95
N ARG A 398 13.38 7.04 -13.51
CA ARG A 398 13.80 6.70 -14.87
C ARG A 398 14.59 5.39 -14.99
N HIS A 399 14.88 4.75 -13.87
CA HIS A 399 15.66 3.51 -13.79
C HIS A 399 14.79 2.29 -13.53
N GLY A 400 13.65 2.47 -12.86
CA GLY A 400 12.66 1.45 -12.58
C GLY A 400 11.95 0.94 -13.83
N LYS A 401 11.22 -0.16 -13.67
CA LYS A 401 10.33 -0.74 -14.68
C LYS A 401 8.91 -0.74 -14.15
N ASP A 402 7.93 -0.83 -15.05
CA ASP A 402 6.52 -0.93 -14.68
C ASP A 402 6.17 -2.39 -14.24
N ASP A 403 6.84 -2.87 -13.19
CA ASP A 403 6.67 -4.21 -12.65
C ASP A 403 6.61 -4.20 -11.11
N GLU A 404 6.49 -5.39 -10.51
CA GLU A 404 6.43 -5.60 -9.06
C GLU A 404 7.69 -5.17 -8.29
N ASN A 405 8.76 -4.76 -8.98
CA ASN A 405 10.02 -4.32 -8.36
C ASN A 405 10.21 -2.80 -8.36
N ALA A 406 9.25 -2.04 -8.90
CA ALA A 406 9.38 -0.58 -9.06
C ALA A 406 9.45 0.17 -7.71
N SER A 407 8.80 -0.32 -6.66
CA SER A 407 8.86 0.29 -5.33
C SER A 407 8.81 -0.74 -4.20
N CYS A 408 8.96 -0.26 -2.96
CA CYS A 408 8.52 -1.02 -1.79
C CYS A 408 7.00 -1.20 -1.77
N TRP A 409 6.50 -2.01 -0.84
CA TRP A 409 5.09 -2.07 -0.51
C TRP A 409 4.64 -0.78 0.19
N ILE A 410 3.67 -0.07 -0.39
CA ILE A 410 3.18 1.22 0.10
C ILE A 410 1.78 1.05 0.71
N ARG A 411 1.59 1.52 1.94
CA ARG A 411 0.30 1.52 2.63
C ARG A 411 -0.71 2.40 1.91
N VAL A 412 -1.98 1.98 1.91
CA VAL A 412 -3.09 2.74 1.32
C VAL A 412 -3.99 3.27 2.44
N SER A 413 -4.24 4.57 2.44
CA SER A 413 -5.23 5.20 3.30
C SER A 413 -6.63 4.88 2.77
N HIS A 414 -7.40 4.11 3.54
CA HIS A 414 -8.79 3.82 3.24
C HIS A 414 -9.72 4.83 3.94
N PRO A 415 -10.91 5.12 3.40
CA PRO A 415 -11.86 6.05 4.03
C PRO A 415 -12.26 5.66 5.46
N TRP A 416 -12.18 4.39 5.78
CA TRP A 416 -12.49 3.84 7.10
C TRP A 416 -11.66 2.58 7.34
N ALA A 417 -10.92 2.52 8.44
CA ALA A 417 -10.07 1.40 8.79
C ALA A 417 -10.13 1.13 10.30
N GLY A 418 -10.54 -0.06 10.71
CA GLY A 418 -10.60 -0.49 12.09
C GLY A 418 -10.30 -1.98 12.23
N LYS A 419 -10.35 -2.50 13.47
CA LYS A 419 -10.06 -3.91 13.75
C LYS A 419 -11.14 -4.81 13.17
N ASN A 420 -10.90 -5.41 12.01
CA ASN A 420 -11.79 -6.27 11.25
C ASN A 420 -13.09 -5.60 10.77
N PHE A 421 -13.08 -4.26 10.61
CA PHE A 421 -14.18 -3.54 10.01
C PHE A 421 -13.67 -2.29 9.27
N GLY A 422 -14.42 -1.81 8.29
CA GLY A 422 -14.07 -0.62 7.53
C GLY A 422 -14.48 -0.68 6.06
N MET A 423 -13.96 0.26 5.27
CA MET A 423 -14.19 0.33 3.83
C MET A 423 -12.87 0.05 3.10
N VAL A 424 -12.86 -1.02 2.32
CA VAL A 424 -11.69 -1.44 1.53
C VAL A 424 -11.95 -1.19 0.05
N ALA A 425 -11.03 -0.46 -0.60
CA ALA A 425 -11.01 -0.30 -2.04
C ALA A 425 -9.55 -0.35 -2.51
N MET A 426 -9.12 -1.50 -3.02
CA MET A 426 -7.73 -1.67 -3.44
C MET A 426 -7.44 -0.93 -4.74
N PRO A 427 -6.36 -0.13 -4.81
CA PRO A 427 -5.87 0.40 -6.08
C PRO A 427 -5.49 -0.73 -7.02
N ARG A 428 -5.87 -0.60 -8.30
CA ARG A 428 -5.54 -1.59 -9.34
C ARG A 428 -4.36 -1.13 -10.17
N ILE A 429 -3.66 -2.09 -10.77
CA ILE A 429 -2.56 -1.83 -11.72
C ILE A 429 -3.04 -0.89 -12.82
N GLY A 430 -2.24 0.14 -13.13
CA GLY A 430 -2.53 1.20 -14.08
C GLY A 430 -3.29 2.41 -13.52
N GLN A 431 -3.81 2.34 -12.28
CA GLN A 431 -4.46 3.49 -11.65
C GLN A 431 -3.43 4.50 -11.15
N GLU A 432 -3.75 5.79 -11.27
CA GLU A 432 -2.96 6.88 -10.71
C GLU A 432 -3.38 7.14 -9.26
N VAL A 433 -2.40 7.09 -8.37
CA VAL A 433 -2.58 7.30 -6.93
C VAL A 433 -1.85 8.56 -6.48
N VAL A 434 -2.41 9.20 -5.46
CA VAL A 434 -1.78 10.33 -4.75
C VAL A 434 -0.94 9.78 -3.63
N VAL A 435 0.34 10.16 -3.60
CA VAL A 435 1.32 9.70 -2.62
C VAL A 435 1.81 10.89 -1.81
N GLU A 436 1.73 10.78 -0.51
CA GLU A 436 2.40 11.65 0.47
C GLU A 436 3.54 10.89 1.14
N PHE A 437 4.36 11.60 1.88
CA PHE A 437 5.54 11.04 2.51
C PHE A 437 5.53 11.42 3.99
N LEU A 438 5.66 10.44 4.88
CA LEU A 438 5.68 10.68 6.33
C LEU A 438 6.85 11.60 6.67
N GLU A 439 6.59 12.71 7.35
CA GLU A 439 7.57 13.78 7.65
C GLU A 439 8.31 14.32 6.40
N GLY A 440 7.76 14.09 5.19
CA GLY A 440 8.41 14.44 3.93
C GLY A 440 9.57 13.52 3.55
N ASP A 441 9.76 12.40 4.23
CA ASP A 441 10.83 11.45 3.97
C ASP A 441 10.55 10.64 2.70
N PRO A 442 11.38 10.75 1.63
CA PRO A 442 11.18 10.00 0.38
C PRO A 442 11.20 8.48 0.58
N ASP A 443 11.77 7.98 1.69
CA ASP A 443 11.83 6.56 2.01
C ASP A 443 10.52 6.04 2.66
N ARG A 444 9.59 6.93 3.04
CA ARG A 444 8.35 6.61 3.78
C ARG A 444 7.08 7.04 3.04
N PRO A 445 6.82 6.52 1.83
CA PRO A 445 5.62 6.86 1.06
C PRO A 445 4.35 6.28 1.68
N LEU A 446 3.22 7.02 1.52
CA LEU A 446 1.87 6.64 1.92
C LEU A 446 0.88 7.07 0.83
N ILE A 447 0.07 6.17 0.31
CA ILE A 447 -1.00 6.51 -0.63
C ILE A 447 -2.18 7.09 0.14
N THR A 448 -2.52 8.35 -0.16
CA THR A 448 -3.61 9.11 0.52
C THR A 448 -4.82 9.35 -0.37
N GLY A 449 -4.72 9.08 -1.69
CA GLY A 449 -5.83 9.32 -2.60
C GLY A 449 -5.64 8.70 -3.97
N ARG A 450 -6.57 9.01 -4.87
CA ARG A 450 -6.59 8.59 -6.27
C ARG A 450 -7.09 9.72 -7.14
N VAL A 451 -6.65 9.77 -8.38
CA VAL A 451 -7.11 10.74 -9.37
C VAL A 451 -7.43 10.02 -10.67
N TYR A 452 -8.40 10.55 -11.41
CA TYR A 452 -8.63 10.13 -12.78
C TYR A 452 -7.65 10.82 -13.72
N ASN A 453 -7.32 10.17 -14.81
CA ASN A 453 -6.53 10.72 -15.89
C ASN A 453 -7.11 10.32 -17.27
N ALA A 454 -6.44 10.70 -18.36
CA ALA A 454 -6.96 10.45 -19.71
C ALA A 454 -7.06 8.95 -20.09
N GLU A 455 -6.34 8.08 -19.41
CA GLU A 455 -6.38 6.62 -19.62
C GLU A 455 -7.34 5.92 -18.64
N GLN A 456 -7.62 6.55 -17.52
CA GLN A 456 -8.49 6.04 -16.45
C GLN A 456 -9.58 7.07 -16.15
N MET A 457 -10.55 7.21 -17.08
CA MET A 457 -11.64 8.19 -17.01
C MET A 457 -12.70 7.79 -15.97
N PRO A 458 -13.47 8.76 -15.43
CA PRO A 458 -14.60 8.49 -14.54
C PRO A 458 -15.61 7.50 -15.14
N PRO A 459 -16.29 6.69 -14.30
CA PRO A 459 -17.22 5.65 -14.76
C PRO A 459 -18.44 6.19 -15.52
N TRP A 460 -18.80 7.43 -15.27
CA TRP A 460 -19.89 8.12 -15.97
C TRP A 460 -19.34 9.34 -16.69
N GLU A 461 -19.68 9.44 -17.97
CA GLU A 461 -19.16 10.49 -18.86
C GLU A 461 -19.46 11.90 -18.32
N LEU A 462 -18.41 12.68 -18.14
CA LEU A 462 -18.49 14.08 -17.72
C LEU A 462 -18.27 15.00 -18.94
N PRO A 463 -18.91 16.18 -18.99
CA PRO A 463 -19.80 16.78 -17.97
C PRO A 463 -21.27 16.36 -18.09
N ALA A 464 -21.63 15.44 -18.99
CA ALA A 464 -23.02 15.06 -19.27
C ALA A 464 -23.73 14.51 -18.01
N ASN A 465 -23.05 13.70 -17.22
CA ASN A 465 -23.60 13.04 -16.03
C ASN A 465 -23.10 13.69 -14.71
N LYS A 466 -22.91 14.99 -14.68
CA LYS A 466 -22.37 15.70 -13.50
C LYS A 466 -23.22 15.61 -12.23
N THR A 467 -24.48 15.17 -12.35
CA THR A 467 -25.40 14.95 -11.24
C THR A 467 -25.36 13.53 -10.71
N GLN A 468 -24.60 12.65 -11.33
CA GLN A 468 -24.43 11.27 -10.88
C GLN A 468 -23.29 11.14 -9.89
N THR A 469 -23.55 10.42 -8.80
CA THR A 469 -22.59 10.09 -7.76
C THR A 469 -22.73 8.61 -7.39
N GLY A 470 -21.64 7.92 -7.06
CA GLY A 470 -21.74 6.53 -6.62
C GLY A 470 -20.43 5.75 -6.73
N VAL A 471 -20.57 4.45 -6.65
CA VAL A 471 -19.51 3.47 -6.78
C VAL A 471 -19.83 2.53 -7.93
N LEU A 472 -18.87 2.32 -8.82
CA LEU A 472 -18.92 1.31 -9.86
C LEU A 472 -17.64 0.50 -9.81
N THR A 473 -17.75 -0.82 -9.61
CA THR A 473 -16.63 -1.74 -9.57
C THR A 473 -16.36 -2.32 -10.96
N ARG A 474 -15.43 -3.25 -11.07
CA ARG A 474 -15.18 -4.01 -12.31
C ARG A 474 -14.83 -5.43 -11.95
N SER A 475 -15.40 -6.39 -12.67
CA SER A 475 -15.02 -7.79 -12.54
C SER A 475 -13.54 -8.00 -12.85
N SER A 476 -12.88 -8.89 -12.15
CA SER A 476 -11.48 -9.30 -12.32
C SER A 476 -11.43 -10.82 -12.49
N LEU A 477 -10.63 -11.37 -13.43
CA LEU A 477 -9.74 -10.72 -14.39
C LEU A 477 -10.48 -10.49 -15.73
N GLY A 478 -10.06 -9.42 -16.45
CA GLY A 478 -10.51 -9.19 -17.82
C GLY A 478 -11.90 -8.59 -17.98
N GLY A 479 -12.53 -8.10 -16.92
CA GLY A 479 -13.83 -7.43 -16.99
C GLY A 479 -13.77 -6.12 -17.75
N SER A 480 -14.79 -5.88 -18.59
CA SER A 480 -15.01 -4.59 -19.26
C SER A 480 -15.78 -3.60 -18.35
N GLY A 481 -16.03 -2.39 -18.83
CA GLY A 481 -16.87 -1.42 -18.14
C GLY A 481 -18.32 -1.85 -17.95
N ALA A 482 -18.78 -2.88 -18.72
CA ALA A 482 -20.10 -3.47 -18.58
C ALA A 482 -20.19 -4.52 -17.47
N ASN A 483 -19.06 -5.08 -17.02
CA ASN A 483 -19.01 -6.11 -15.98
C ASN A 483 -18.72 -5.47 -14.63
N ALA A 484 -19.75 -5.06 -13.90
CA ALA A 484 -19.59 -4.25 -12.70
C ALA A 484 -20.71 -4.46 -11.68
N ASN A 485 -20.40 -4.33 -10.40
CA ASN A 485 -21.38 -4.04 -9.37
C ASN A 485 -21.43 -2.54 -9.16
N ALA A 486 -22.61 -1.97 -8.87
CA ALA A 486 -22.76 -0.53 -8.72
C ALA A 486 -23.82 -0.11 -7.70
N ILE A 487 -23.55 1.04 -7.09
CA ILE A 487 -24.55 1.86 -6.39
C ILE A 487 -24.41 3.28 -6.95
N ARG A 488 -25.45 3.78 -7.61
CA ARG A 488 -25.43 5.10 -8.24
C ARG A 488 -26.61 5.92 -7.78
N PHE A 489 -26.36 7.17 -7.46
CA PHE A 489 -27.35 8.20 -7.20
C PHE A 489 -27.42 9.12 -8.41
N GLU A 490 -28.61 9.41 -8.90
CA GLU A 490 -28.90 10.51 -9.82
C GLU A 490 -29.63 11.58 -9.06
N ASP A 491 -29.04 12.77 -8.93
CA ASP A 491 -29.58 13.89 -8.15
C ASP A 491 -30.18 14.99 -9.04
N LYS A 492 -30.44 14.71 -10.32
CA LYS A 492 -31.08 15.64 -11.22
C LYS A 492 -32.53 15.85 -10.79
N LYS A 493 -32.86 17.08 -10.36
CA LYS A 493 -34.21 17.41 -9.89
C LYS A 493 -35.34 17.02 -10.84
N GLY A 494 -36.26 16.19 -10.35
CA GLY A 494 -37.39 15.62 -11.12
C GLY A 494 -37.02 14.36 -11.91
N SER A 495 -35.80 13.82 -11.74
CA SER A 495 -35.32 12.58 -12.34
C SER A 495 -34.41 11.82 -11.38
N GLU A 496 -34.62 12.02 -10.08
CA GLU A 496 -33.82 11.41 -9.02
C GLU A 496 -33.94 9.89 -9.06
N GLN A 497 -32.82 9.18 -8.86
CA GLN A 497 -32.79 7.72 -8.89
C GLN A 497 -31.71 7.17 -7.97
N LEU A 498 -32.04 6.15 -7.21
CA LEU A 498 -31.06 5.21 -6.64
C LEU A 498 -31.07 3.92 -7.49
N TRP A 499 -29.93 3.59 -8.08
CA TRP A 499 -29.73 2.37 -8.86
C TRP A 499 -28.71 1.46 -8.19
N ILE A 500 -29.14 0.21 -7.91
CA ILE A 500 -28.28 -0.85 -7.35
C ILE A 500 -28.19 -1.95 -8.40
N HIS A 501 -26.98 -2.34 -8.75
CA HIS A 501 -26.71 -3.37 -9.75
C HIS A 501 -25.70 -4.39 -9.24
N ALA A 502 -26.03 -5.65 -9.36
CA ALA A 502 -25.14 -6.77 -9.13
C ALA A 502 -24.85 -7.48 -10.46
N GLU A 503 -23.59 -7.62 -10.82
CA GLU A 503 -23.16 -8.29 -12.05
C GLU A 503 -23.58 -9.77 -12.11
N LYS A 504 -23.64 -10.42 -10.96
CA LYS A 504 -24.01 -11.84 -10.87
C LYS A 504 -25.00 -12.12 -9.76
N ASN A 505 -24.59 -12.09 -8.54
CA ASN A 505 -25.42 -12.41 -7.37
C ASN A 505 -25.58 -11.18 -6.47
N GLN A 506 -26.76 -11.06 -5.88
CA GLN A 506 -27.04 -10.11 -4.81
C GLN A 506 -27.59 -10.88 -3.61
N ASP A 507 -26.97 -10.76 -2.46
CA ASP A 507 -27.43 -11.30 -1.20
C ASP A 507 -27.78 -10.13 -0.26
N ILE A 508 -28.96 -10.21 0.36
CA ILE A 508 -29.42 -9.25 1.36
C ILE A 508 -29.74 -10.04 2.62
N GLU A 509 -29.08 -9.72 3.71
CA GLU A 509 -29.28 -10.35 5.02
C GLU A 509 -29.64 -9.26 6.02
N VAL A 510 -30.75 -9.47 6.75
CA VAL A 510 -31.27 -8.55 7.76
C VAL A 510 -31.51 -9.34 9.05
N GLU A 511 -30.80 -9.01 10.10
CA GLU A 511 -30.81 -9.77 11.36
C GLU A 511 -32.11 -9.58 12.17
N ASN A 512 -32.87 -8.53 11.96
CA ASN A 512 -34.09 -8.27 12.70
C ASN A 512 -35.25 -7.90 11.76
N ASP A 513 -35.48 -6.64 11.47
CA ASP A 513 -36.66 -6.18 10.74
C ASP A 513 -36.29 -5.52 9.41
N GLU A 514 -37.06 -5.82 8.38
CA GLU A 514 -36.98 -5.15 7.07
C GLU A 514 -38.31 -4.48 6.77
N THR A 515 -38.30 -3.20 6.36
CA THR A 515 -39.49 -2.45 5.96
C THR A 515 -39.29 -1.82 4.59
N HIS A 516 -40.24 -2.04 3.68
CA HIS A 516 -40.30 -1.42 2.37
C HIS A 516 -41.53 -0.53 2.25
N LEU A 517 -41.31 0.76 2.00
CA LEU A 517 -42.35 1.71 1.67
C LEU A 517 -42.16 2.23 0.24
N VAL A 518 -43.11 1.98 -0.63
CA VAL A 518 -43.11 2.47 -2.01
C VAL A 518 -44.30 3.41 -2.22
N GLY A 519 -44.01 4.67 -2.46
CA GLY A 519 -45.02 5.72 -2.55
C GLY A 519 -45.92 5.70 -3.81
N HIS A 520 -45.49 4.98 -4.86
CA HIS A 520 -46.25 4.86 -6.10
C HIS A 520 -46.20 3.43 -6.61
N ASP A 521 -45.46 3.11 -7.61
CA ASP A 521 -45.48 1.79 -8.26
C ASP A 521 -44.32 0.91 -7.84
N ARG A 522 -44.56 -0.39 -7.71
CA ARG A 522 -43.50 -1.44 -7.56
C ARG A 522 -43.66 -2.47 -8.66
N THR A 523 -42.58 -2.70 -9.40
CA THR A 523 -42.48 -3.79 -10.39
C THR A 523 -41.44 -4.80 -9.95
N LYS A 524 -41.76 -6.10 -10.04
CA LYS A 524 -40.84 -7.21 -9.80
C LYS A 524 -40.87 -8.16 -10.98
N THR A 525 -39.72 -8.45 -11.57
CA THR A 525 -39.55 -9.43 -12.65
C THR A 525 -38.52 -10.47 -12.21
N ILE A 526 -38.87 -11.73 -12.35
CA ILE A 526 -38.00 -12.89 -12.08
C ILE A 526 -37.99 -13.73 -13.34
N ASP A 527 -36.83 -13.87 -13.96
CA ASP A 527 -36.69 -14.54 -15.24
C ASP A 527 -36.72 -16.08 -15.13
N ASN A 528 -36.44 -16.64 -13.97
CA ASN A 528 -36.45 -18.07 -13.71
C ASN A 528 -37.35 -18.44 -12.53
N ASP A 529 -36.80 -18.69 -11.37
CA ASP A 529 -37.55 -19.21 -10.23
C ASP A 529 -37.64 -18.20 -9.09
N GLU A 530 -38.78 -18.18 -8.40
CA GLU A 530 -38.92 -17.49 -7.12
C GLU A 530 -39.35 -18.47 -6.02
N THR A 531 -38.66 -18.45 -4.90
CA THR A 531 -39.04 -19.21 -3.70
C THR A 531 -39.25 -18.25 -2.53
N THR A 532 -40.43 -18.31 -1.91
CA THR A 532 -40.73 -17.52 -0.69
C THR A 532 -41.02 -18.47 0.47
N HIS A 533 -40.31 -18.36 1.56
CA HIS A 533 -40.52 -19.13 2.77
C HIS A 533 -40.78 -18.19 3.97
N VAL A 534 -42.00 -18.21 4.48
CA VAL A 534 -42.42 -17.44 5.69
C VAL A 534 -42.64 -18.42 6.82
N LYS A 535 -41.82 -18.36 7.86
CA LYS A 535 -41.85 -19.30 8.97
C LYS A 535 -43.03 -19.11 9.93
N HIS A 536 -43.66 -17.96 9.93
CA HIS A 536 -44.80 -17.63 10.79
C HIS A 536 -45.96 -17.12 9.95
N ASP A 537 -46.41 -15.93 10.10
CA ASP A 537 -47.62 -15.44 9.45
C ASP A 537 -47.31 -14.60 8.20
N ARG A 538 -48.14 -14.72 7.16
CA ARG A 538 -48.14 -13.83 6.00
C ARG A 538 -49.52 -13.17 5.91
N THR A 539 -49.52 -11.85 5.86
CA THR A 539 -50.70 -11.03 5.57
C THR A 539 -50.50 -10.28 4.27
N GLU A 540 -51.48 -10.35 3.41
CA GLU A 540 -51.50 -9.61 2.13
C GLU A 540 -52.86 -8.87 1.99
N THR A 541 -52.80 -7.59 1.65
CA THR A 541 -54.01 -6.76 1.43
C THR A 541 -53.83 -6.04 0.11
N VAL A 542 -54.83 -6.18 -0.76
CA VAL A 542 -54.92 -5.46 -2.05
C VAL A 542 -56.23 -4.64 -2.03
N ASP A 543 -56.11 -3.32 -1.96
CA ASP A 543 -57.27 -2.43 -1.82
C ASP A 543 -58.15 -2.36 -3.07
N ASN A 544 -57.62 -2.72 -4.24
CA ASN A 544 -58.38 -2.64 -5.49
C ASN A 544 -58.40 -4.00 -6.19
N ASN A 545 -57.65 -4.22 -7.23
CA ASN A 545 -57.74 -5.43 -8.04
C ASN A 545 -56.49 -6.28 -7.91
N GLU A 546 -56.66 -7.61 -7.81
CA GLU A 546 -55.63 -8.59 -7.96
C GLU A 546 -55.88 -9.42 -9.22
N THR A 547 -54.82 -9.68 -10.00
CA THR A 547 -54.88 -10.58 -11.15
C THR A 547 -53.75 -11.58 -11.05
N ILE A 548 -54.07 -12.88 -11.05
CA ILE A 548 -53.12 -13.97 -11.02
C ILE A 548 -53.27 -14.77 -12.33
N THR A 549 -52.19 -14.93 -13.09
CA THR A 549 -52.13 -15.76 -14.29
C THR A 549 -51.06 -16.82 -14.11
N ILE A 550 -51.44 -18.09 -14.19
CA ILE A 550 -50.54 -19.23 -14.11
C ILE A 550 -50.63 -20.01 -15.45
N HIS A 551 -49.56 -20.02 -16.23
CA HIS A 551 -49.51 -20.77 -17.49
C HIS A 551 -49.24 -22.25 -17.31
N GLY A 552 -48.72 -22.65 -16.16
CA GLY A 552 -48.44 -24.03 -15.80
C GLY A 552 -49.43 -24.58 -14.77
N GLN A 553 -48.95 -25.38 -13.86
CA GLN A 553 -49.72 -26.00 -12.81
C GLN A 553 -49.72 -25.13 -11.54
N ARG A 554 -50.90 -25.00 -10.90
CA ARG A 554 -51.00 -24.47 -9.52
C ARG A 554 -51.34 -25.63 -8.59
N THR A 555 -50.57 -25.75 -7.55
CA THR A 555 -50.84 -26.64 -6.41
C THR A 555 -50.98 -25.82 -5.14
N GLU A 556 -52.06 -26.04 -4.39
CA GLU A 556 -52.30 -25.36 -3.13
C GLU A 556 -52.62 -26.41 -2.05
N THR A 557 -52.04 -26.32 -0.91
CA THR A 557 -52.27 -27.19 0.24
C THR A 557 -52.47 -26.35 1.48
N VAL A 558 -53.60 -26.53 2.14
CA VAL A 558 -53.94 -25.88 3.42
C VAL A 558 -54.14 -26.99 4.44
N ASP A 559 -53.25 -27.09 5.42
CA ASP A 559 -53.27 -28.17 6.45
C ASP A 559 -54.35 -28.00 7.48
N LYS A 560 -54.95 -26.83 7.64
CA LYS A 560 -55.98 -26.51 8.61
C LYS A 560 -57.24 -26.01 7.90
N ASP A 561 -57.67 -24.83 8.24
CA ASP A 561 -58.92 -24.25 7.74
C ASP A 561 -58.64 -23.25 6.59
N GLU A 562 -59.42 -23.29 5.55
CA GLU A 562 -59.51 -22.29 4.50
C GLU A 562 -60.89 -21.61 4.57
N THR A 563 -60.88 -20.31 4.52
CA THR A 563 -62.12 -19.50 4.45
C THR A 563 -62.05 -18.55 3.23
N ILE A 564 -63.02 -18.69 2.31
CA ILE A 564 -63.16 -17.83 1.17
C ILE A 564 -64.48 -17.07 1.28
N THR A 565 -64.45 -15.75 1.30
CA THR A 565 -65.63 -14.87 1.32
C THR A 565 -65.65 -14.03 0.06
N ILE A 566 -66.72 -14.12 -0.75
CA ILE A 566 -66.92 -13.32 -1.94
C ILE A 566 -68.21 -12.53 -1.77
N HIS A 567 -68.12 -11.20 -1.68
CA HIS A 567 -69.27 -10.35 -1.43
C HIS A 567 -70.16 -10.08 -2.68
N GLN A 568 -69.66 -10.34 -3.87
CA GLN A 568 -70.42 -10.17 -5.08
C GLN A 568 -70.52 -11.45 -5.89
N ASN A 569 -69.83 -11.60 -6.97
CA ASN A 569 -69.99 -12.73 -7.89
C ASN A 569 -68.71 -13.60 -7.89
N ARG A 570 -68.87 -14.88 -7.84
CA ARG A 570 -67.81 -15.89 -8.17
C ARG A 570 -68.17 -16.55 -9.49
N SER A 571 -67.26 -16.58 -10.41
CA SER A 571 -67.36 -17.38 -11.62
C SER A 571 -66.18 -18.36 -11.66
N GLU A 572 -66.49 -19.62 -11.83
CA GLU A 572 -65.50 -20.67 -11.94
C GLU A 572 -65.72 -21.47 -13.21
N ARG A 573 -64.67 -21.74 -13.95
CA ARG A 573 -64.72 -22.52 -15.18
C ARG A 573 -63.61 -23.53 -15.19
N VAL A 574 -63.95 -24.78 -15.29
CA VAL A 574 -63.01 -25.90 -15.45
C VAL A 574 -63.31 -26.54 -16.83
N ASP A 575 -62.35 -26.50 -17.75
CA ASP A 575 -62.55 -26.91 -19.15
C ASP A 575 -62.50 -28.43 -19.33
N ILE A 576 -61.90 -29.18 -18.41
CA ILE A 576 -61.76 -30.63 -18.52
C ILE A 576 -62.45 -31.33 -17.34
N ASP A 577 -61.76 -31.57 -16.23
CA ASP A 577 -62.28 -32.32 -15.11
C ASP A 577 -62.21 -31.56 -13.81
N GLU A 578 -63.25 -31.58 -13.02
CA GLU A 578 -63.27 -31.14 -11.64
C GLU A 578 -63.53 -32.39 -10.73
N LYS A 579 -62.73 -32.51 -9.67
CA LYS A 579 -62.91 -33.53 -8.67
C LYS A 579 -63.00 -32.89 -7.29
N ILE A 580 -64.14 -33.06 -6.64
CA ILE A 580 -64.34 -32.62 -5.27
C ILE A 580 -64.45 -33.84 -4.34
N SER A 581 -63.62 -33.90 -3.29
CA SER A 581 -63.66 -34.96 -2.29
C SER A 581 -63.77 -34.33 -0.89
N ILE A 582 -64.86 -34.65 -0.20
CA ILE A 582 -65.13 -34.09 1.14
C ILE A 582 -65.12 -35.28 2.13
N GLY A 583 -64.20 -35.27 3.09
CA GLY A 583 -64.02 -36.37 4.03
C GLY A 583 -65.11 -36.48 5.11
N ALA A 584 -65.86 -35.44 5.38
CA ALA A 584 -66.92 -35.43 6.39
C ALA A 584 -68.23 -34.84 5.82
N ASN A 585 -68.50 -33.59 6.05
CA ASN A 585 -69.80 -32.99 5.68
C ASN A 585 -69.62 -31.94 4.62
N ARG A 586 -70.56 -31.90 3.68
CA ARG A 586 -70.74 -30.75 2.74
C ARG A 586 -72.10 -30.11 3.04
N SER A 587 -72.12 -28.82 3.28
CA SER A 587 -73.33 -28.03 3.30
C SER A 587 -73.29 -27.03 2.14
N GLU A 588 -74.38 -26.90 1.46
CA GLU A 588 -74.57 -25.95 0.37
C GLU A 588 -75.90 -25.23 0.58
N ASP A 589 -75.86 -23.89 0.65
CA ASP A 589 -77.04 -23.07 0.85
C ASP A 589 -77.13 -22.04 -0.31
N VAL A 590 -78.17 -22.19 -1.14
CA VAL A 590 -78.42 -21.35 -2.32
C VAL A 590 -79.66 -20.52 -2.05
N GLY A 591 -79.45 -19.24 -1.77
CA GLY A 591 -80.53 -18.33 -1.31
C GLY A 591 -81.65 -18.07 -2.34
N VAL A 592 -81.41 -18.24 -3.65
CA VAL A 592 -82.44 -17.96 -4.66
C VAL A 592 -82.59 -19.15 -5.64
N ASN A 593 -81.66 -19.37 -6.57
CA ASN A 593 -81.80 -20.37 -7.60
C ASN A 593 -80.54 -21.19 -7.76
N GLU A 594 -80.69 -22.50 -7.91
CA GLU A 594 -79.65 -23.41 -8.40
C GLU A 594 -80.07 -23.94 -9.76
N SER A 595 -79.10 -23.99 -10.68
CA SER A 595 -79.28 -24.64 -12.00
C SER A 595 -78.13 -25.58 -12.27
N ILE A 596 -78.45 -26.84 -12.52
CA ILE A 596 -77.46 -27.88 -12.87
C ILE A 596 -77.73 -28.43 -14.24
N THR A 597 -76.81 -28.33 -15.18
CA THR A 597 -76.92 -28.90 -16.51
C THR A 597 -75.82 -29.95 -16.67
N ILE A 598 -76.25 -31.19 -17.04
CA ILE A 598 -75.28 -32.27 -17.24
C ILE A 598 -75.45 -32.71 -18.69
N GLY A 599 -74.43 -32.68 -19.52
CA GLY A 599 -74.43 -32.95 -20.92
C GLY A 599 -74.53 -34.42 -21.27
N SER A 600 -74.18 -35.37 -20.43
CA SER A 600 -74.28 -36.81 -20.62
C SER A 600 -74.87 -37.44 -19.35
N ASP A 601 -74.09 -38.05 -18.53
CA ASP A 601 -74.56 -38.91 -17.47
C ASP A 601 -74.42 -38.25 -16.08
N ARG A 602 -75.41 -38.45 -15.23
CA ARG A 602 -75.31 -38.07 -13.79
C ARG A 602 -75.54 -39.33 -12.94
N SER A 603 -74.62 -39.65 -12.08
CA SER A 603 -74.81 -40.74 -11.12
C SER A 603 -74.81 -40.10 -9.71
N VAL A 604 -75.75 -40.48 -8.87
CA VAL A 604 -75.82 -40.10 -7.49
C VAL A 604 -75.97 -41.36 -6.65
N THR A 605 -75.05 -41.60 -5.75
CA THR A 605 -75.12 -42.72 -4.80
C THR A 605 -75.19 -42.18 -3.37
N VAL A 606 -76.24 -42.54 -2.63
CA VAL A 606 -76.43 -42.15 -1.25
C VAL A 606 -76.35 -43.42 -0.39
N GLY A 607 -75.35 -43.51 0.50
CA GLY A 607 -75.07 -44.72 1.28
C GLY A 607 -76.10 -44.96 2.41
N ALA A 608 -76.86 -43.98 2.81
CA ALA A 608 -77.88 -44.11 3.86
C ALA A 608 -79.20 -43.48 3.45
N ASN A 609 -79.45 -42.27 3.73
CA ASN A 609 -80.75 -41.61 3.52
C ASN A 609 -80.64 -40.45 2.55
N GLU A 610 -81.55 -40.29 1.63
CA GLU A 610 -81.78 -39.10 0.84
C GLU A 610 -83.14 -38.47 1.26
N THR A 611 -83.14 -37.21 1.60
CA THR A 611 -84.35 -36.45 1.87
C THR A 611 -84.47 -35.31 0.86
N LYS A 612 -85.55 -35.19 0.18
CA LYS A 612 -85.82 -34.13 -0.80
C LYS A 612 -87.16 -33.48 -0.51
N THR A 613 -87.11 -32.22 -0.14
CA THR A 613 -88.34 -31.42 0.15
C THR A 613 -88.48 -30.35 -0.92
N VAL A 614 -89.67 -30.22 -1.49
CA VAL A 614 -90.01 -29.20 -2.49
C VAL A 614 -91.30 -28.54 -2.05
N ALA A 615 -91.22 -27.29 -1.71
CA ALA A 615 -92.36 -26.57 -1.09
C ALA A 615 -93.53 -26.32 -2.08
N LEU A 616 -93.25 -26.07 -3.33
CA LEU A 616 -94.31 -25.73 -4.28
C LEU A 616 -94.47 -26.76 -5.40
N GLN A 617 -93.55 -26.93 -6.28
CA GLN A 617 -93.67 -27.81 -7.43
C GLN A 617 -92.39 -28.54 -7.77
N ARG A 618 -92.53 -29.83 -8.03
CA ARG A 618 -91.46 -30.64 -8.60
C ARG A 618 -91.91 -31.16 -9.96
N THR A 619 -91.16 -30.82 -11.01
CA THR A 619 -91.33 -31.40 -12.34
C THR A 619 -90.19 -32.36 -12.60
N HIS A 620 -90.54 -33.60 -13.02
CA HIS A 620 -89.56 -34.59 -13.39
C HIS A 620 -89.94 -35.11 -14.80
N THR A 621 -89.04 -34.96 -15.73
CA THR A 621 -89.29 -35.38 -17.13
C THR A 621 -88.17 -36.35 -17.53
N VAL A 622 -88.53 -37.53 -18.01
CA VAL A 622 -87.59 -38.52 -18.53
C VAL A 622 -87.92 -38.79 -19.97
N GLY A 623 -87.00 -38.55 -20.91
CA GLY A 623 -87.23 -38.61 -22.31
C GLY A 623 -87.45 -40.01 -22.89
N VAL A 624 -86.88 -41.00 -22.27
CA VAL A 624 -86.92 -42.38 -22.72
C VAL A 624 -87.38 -43.35 -21.65
N ASN A 625 -86.53 -43.64 -20.67
CA ASN A 625 -86.90 -44.64 -19.65
C ASN A 625 -86.65 -44.12 -18.24
N GLU A 626 -87.53 -44.39 -17.33
CA GLU A 626 -87.35 -44.31 -15.90
C GLU A 626 -87.48 -45.68 -15.22
N THR A 627 -86.53 -46.08 -14.41
CA THR A 627 -86.63 -47.27 -13.60
C THR A 627 -86.55 -46.91 -12.14
N ILE A 628 -87.55 -47.28 -11.34
CA ILE A 628 -87.53 -47.14 -9.93
C ILE A 628 -87.56 -48.53 -9.30
N ALA A 629 -86.51 -48.90 -8.59
CA ALA A 629 -86.39 -50.16 -7.87
C ALA A 629 -86.36 -49.91 -6.38
N ILE A 630 -87.25 -50.45 -5.62
CA ILE A 630 -87.35 -50.25 -4.17
C ILE A 630 -87.29 -51.59 -3.45
N GLY A 631 -86.29 -51.86 -2.70
CA GLY A 631 -86.08 -53.16 -2.04
C GLY A 631 -87.05 -53.53 -0.88
N ALA A 632 -87.67 -52.56 -0.28
CA ALA A 632 -88.55 -52.80 0.86
C ALA A 632 -89.95 -52.17 0.64
N ALA A 633 -90.12 -50.90 0.78
CA ALA A 633 -91.43 -50.28 0.69
C ALA A 633 -91.41 -48.95 -0.07
N GLN A 634 -92.41 -48.66 -0.85
CA GLN A 634 -92.66 -47.32 -1.42
C GLN A 634 -94.03 -46.82 -0.84
N GLU A 635 -94.02 -45.63 -0.32
CA GLU A 635 -95.24 -44.98 0.04
C GLU A 635 -95.40 -43.66 -0.77
N VAL A 636 -96.58 -43.51 -1.32
CA VAL A 636 -96.94 -42.30 -2.09
C VAL A 636 -98.21 -41.74 -1.54
N ALA A 637 -98.14 -40.63 -0.80
CA ALA A 637 -99.30 -39.96 -0.22
C ALA A 637 -99.56 -38.68 -1.02
N ILE A 638 -100.73 -38.49 -1.53
CA ILE A 638 -101.12 -37.30 -2.33
C ILE A 638 -102.37 -36.70 -1.74
N GLY A 639 -102.28 -35.51 -1.18
CA GLY A 639 -103.41 -34.88 -0.50
C GLY A 639 -104.55 -34.35 -1.38
N ALA A 640 -104.35 -34.19 -2.62
CA ALA A 640 -105.38 -33.63 -3.50
C ALA A 640 -105.66 -34.51 -4.71
N PHE A 641 -104.84 -34.55 -5.70
CA PHE A 641 -105.11 -35.20 -6.99
C PHE A 641 -103.87 -35.91 -7.59
N GLN A 642 -104.04 -37.10 -8.00
CA GLN A 642 -103.04 -37.84 -8.77
C GLN A 642 -103.62 -38.22 -10.13
N SER A 643 -102.91 -37.94 -11.22
CA SER A 643 -103.26 -38.43 -12.58
C SER A 643 -102.09 -39.27 -13.11
N VAL A 644 -102.41 -40.41 -13.63
CA VAL A 644 -101.44 -41.30 -14.35
C VAL A 644 -101.95 -41.49 -15.75
N ASN A 645 -101.26 -40.93 -16.74
CA ASN A 645 -101.59 -41.11 -18.17
C ASN A 645 -100.52 -41.96 -18.80
N VAL A 646 -100.93 -43.10 -19.36
CA VAL A 646 -100.02 -44.00 -20.03
C VAL A 646 -100.45 -44.15 -21.50
N GLY A 647 -99.62 -43.68 -22.44
CA GLY A 647 -99.95 -43.65 -23.86
C GLY A 647 -99.96 -44.97 -24.56
N ALA A 648 -99.44 -45.98 -23.97
CA ALA A 648 -99.46 -47.34 -24.55
C ALA A 648 -99.94 -48.37 -23.51
N ASN A 649 -99.07 -49.11 -22.84
CA ASN A 649 -99.46 -50.13 -21.87
C ASN A 649 -99.04 -49.79 -20.45
N GLN A 650 -99.89 -50.13 -19.49
CA GLN A 650 -99.54 -50.19 -18.08
C GLN A 650 -99.73 -51.62 -17.58
N ASP A 651 -98.64 -52.21 -17.08
CA ASP A 651 -98.68 -53.50 -16.43
C ASP A 651 -98.47 -53.34 -14.91
N VAL A 652 -99.37 -53.89 -14.11
CA VAL A 652 -99.20 -53.92 -12.68
C VAL A 652 -99.14 -55.38 -12.24
N ASN A 653 -97.98 -55.81 -11.84
CA ASN A 653 -97.78 -57.15 -11.30
C ASN A 653 -97.59 -57.11 -9.76
N VAL A 654 -98.48 -57.79 -9.06
CA VAL A 654 -98.42 -57.81 -7.56
C VAL A 654 -98.24 -59.26 -7.12
N GLY A 655 -97.05 -59.59 -6.54
CA GLY A 655 -96.73 -60.98 -6.15
C GLY A 655 -97.51 -61.52 -4.93
N ALA A 656 -98.19 -60.67 -4.20
CA ALA A 656 -99.04 -61.08 -3.09
C ALA A 656 -100.45 -60.46 -3.22
N ASN A 657 -100.77 -59.45 -2.51
CA ASN A 657 -102.12 -58.86 -2.55
C ASN A 657 -102.11 -57.40 -3.14
N LEU A 658 -103.06 -57.15 -4.00
CA LEU A 658 -103.38 -55.82 -4.45
C LEU A 658 -104.69 -55.42 -3.73
N SER A 659 -104.68 -54.39 -2.91
CA SER A 659 -105.88 -53.85 -2.29
C SER A 659 -106.13 -52.47 -2.82
N THR A 660 -107.30 -52.21 -3.28
CA THR A 660 -107.74 -50.89 -3.71
C THR A 660 -108.89 -50.50 -2.83
N SER A 661 -108.80 -49.36 -2.14
CA SER A 661 -109.95 -48.87 -1.36
C SER A 661 -110.30 -47.51 -1.88
N VAL A 662 -111.51 -47.28 -2.29
CA VAL A 662 -112.03 -46.07 -2.84
C VAL A 662 -113.09 -45.53 -1.89
N GLY A 663 -112.90 -44.37 -1.29
CA GLY A 663 -113.80 -43.78 -0.30
C GLY A 663 -115.07 -43.16 -0.87
N ALA A 664 -115.14 -42.91 -2.19
CA ALA A 664 -116.29 -42.38 -2.86
C ALA A 664 -116.65 -43.25 -4.11
N ASP A 665 -116.43 -42.72 -5.30
CA ASP A 665 -116.81 -43.45 -6.53
C ASP A 665 -115.56 -43.92 -7.33
N GLU A 666 -115.59 -45.15 -7.80
CA GLU A 666 -114.66 -45.71 -8.75
C GLU A 666 -115.33 -45.76 -10.13
N SER A 667 -114.76 -45.11 -11.12
CA SER A 667 -115.20 -45.22 -12.52
C SER A 667 -114.09 -45.86 -13.35
N ARG A 668 -114.44 -46.90 -14.11
CA ARG A 668 -113.52 -47.56 -15.06
C ARG A 668 -114.14 -47.56 -16.42
N ASP A 669 -113.65 -46.82 -17.34
CA ASP A 669 -114.02 -46.88 -18.74
C ASP A 669 -113.01 -47.75 -19.50
N VAL A 670 -113.44 -48.87 -20.07
CA VAL A 670 -112.60 -49.79 -20.84
C VAL A 670 -113.11 -49.84 -22.25
N ALA A 671 -112.39 -49.26 -23.19
CA ALA A 671 -112.81 -49.24 -24.63
C ALA A 671 -112.76 -50.61 -25.33
N ALA A 672 -112.13 -51.62 -24.73
CA ALA A 672 -112.12 -53.00 -25.20
C ALA A 672 -112.22 -53.98 -24.03
N ALA A 673 -112.74 -55.23 -24.26
CA ALA A 673 -113.03 -56.18 -23.22
C ALA A 673 -111.78 -56.61 -22.43
N ALA A 674 -111.85 -56.43 -21.09
CA ALA A 674 -110.81 -56.88 -20.20
C ALA A 674 -110.95 -58.41 -19.93
N ALA A 675 -110.05 -59.21 -20.31
CA ALA A 675 -110.00 -60.61 -19.91
C ALA A 675 -109.55 -60.72 -18.43
N ARG A 676 -110.52 -60.99 -17.54
CA ARG A 676 -110.23 -61.31 -16.15
C ARG A 676 -109.89 -62.79 -15.98
N THR A 677 -108.67 -63.15 -15.84
CA THR A 677 -108.33 -64.50 -15.41
C THR A 677 -108.34 -64.57 -13.91
N SER A 678 -109.45 -65.14 -13.33
CA SER A 678 -109.53 -65.43 -11.86
C SER A 678 -108.87 -66.77 -11.58
N ALA A 679 -107.76 -66.81 -10.99
CA ALA A 679 -107.22 -68.03 -10.43
C ALA A 679 -108.02 -68.38 -9.15
N ARG A 680 -108.77 -69.42 -9.18
CA ARG A 680 -109.52 -70.04 -8.09
C ARG A 680 -108.50 -70.62 -7.10
N MET A 681 -108.45 -70.13 -5.90
CA MET A 681 -107.80 -70.87 -4.80
C MET A 681 -108.64 -72.05 -4.39
N THR A 682 -108.12 -73.23 -4.40
CA THR A 682 -108.60 -74.35 -3.56
C THR A 682 -107.61 -74.68 -2.47
N ARG A 683 -108.03 -74.36 -1.25
CA ARG A 683 -107.59 -74.75 0.09
C ARG A 683 -106.15 -74.50 0.50
#